data_657441d6869e975307979fa69b0120dd
#
_entry.id   657441d6869e975307979fa69b0120dd
#
_cell.length_a   1.000
_cell.length_b   1.000
_cell.length_c   1.000
_cell.angle_alpha   90.00
_cell.angle_beta   90.00
_cell.angle_gamma   90.00
#
_symmetry.space_group_name_H-M   'P 1'
#
loop_
_entity.id
_entity.type
_entity.pdbx_description
1 polymer ?
#
loop_
_entity_poly.entity_id
_entity_poly.type
_entity_poly.pdbx_seq_one_letter_code
_entity_poly.pdbx_strand_id
1 'polypeptide(L)'
;MVKIREKQTEQLEKAASKGLKLGGWKKMTLSSKIAAVVLVLVALTAILAPLLAPYSPVEIFTARQAPGNGFIFGTDDKGRDILSRMLYGGRYSLIIGFGATAMALVCGSVVGALAAVSRKAVSETIMRILDIIMSIPGIALAAVFVSILGNSVPSIIFAIGFMYTPQIARIVRANIVSEYGEDYVRAVIVSGAKAPWILIKHVLRNCIAPIMVFTVTLVADAIIFEASLTFIGAGIQEPTATWGNILADARGGVLAGRWWQALFPGLAIMITCLALNILSEGITDAMAAAPSAALDPTDSSKRREADLLVSDPVRAYKEQAQSLSARLGALRDVELKRDDRHVPDESVEPILSVRDFCIQFEHHGDINVVDHVNFDVRPGQTMGLVGESGCGKSITTLAIMGLTDDDEHLSGEVLWEGRDLLKMSKKEWFGLRGTDIAMVYQDALSSLNPSMLISAQMKQLTKRGGTRTAEELLELVGLDPKRTLESYPHELSGGQRQRVLIAMALTRDPKLVICDEPTTALDVTVQKQVIKLLNDLQAKLGFAMIFVSHDLALVAEVAHNITVMYAGQVIEQAPTKELLTNPIHEYTRGLLGSVLSIESGSGRLHQVPGAVPSPRDFPKGDRFAPRSSHPRIGLDTRPVFKRVPGTEHFYSELPDEVLKANGLTPHAEVM
;
A
#
# COMPACT_ATOMS: atom_id res chain seq x y z
N MET A 1 20.26 -16.93 -33.41
CA MET A 1 19.75 -15.84 -32.56
C MET A 1 19.00 -16.31 -31.30
N VAL A 2 18.11 -17.32 -31.34
CA VAL A 2 17.36 -17.82 -30.19
C VAL A 2 18.25 -18.36 -29.04
N LYS A 3 19.27 -19.17 -29.32
CA LYS A 3 20.22 -19.72 -28.32
C LYS A 3 21.13 -18.67 -27.64
N ILE A 4 21.34 -17.52 -28.27
CA ILE A 4 22.10 -16.42 -27.63
C ILE A 4 21.21 -15.66 -26.65
N ARG A 5 19.92 -15.49 -26.97
CA ARG A 5 18.93 -14.90 -26.05
C ARG A 5 18.67 -15.75 -24.81
N GLU A 6 18.58 -17.08 -24.94
CA GLU A 6 18.39 -17.98 -23.80
C GLU A 6 19.58 -17.95 -22.83
N LYS A 7 20.83 -17.92 -23.36
CA LYS A 7 22.02 -17.79 -22.53
C LYS A 7 22.14 -16.44 -21.82
N GLN A 8 21.69 -15.35 -22.46
CA GLN A 8 21.64 -14.03 -21.83
C GLN A 8 20.57 -13.96 -20.74
N THR A 9 19.40 -14.58 -20.94
CA THR A 9 18.34 -14.64 -19.93
C THR A 9 18.78 -15.46 -18.71
N GLU A 10 19.47 -16.57 -18.93
CA GLU A 10 20.00 -17.41 -17.84
C GLU A 10 21.15 -16.74 -17.07
N GLN A 11 21.97 -15.93 -17.75
CA GLN A 11 23.00 -15.12 -17.09
C GLN A 11 22.40 -13.96 -16.28
N LEU A 12 21.32 -13.34 -16.77
CA LEU A 12 20.60 -12.29 -16.07
C LEU A 12 19.85 -12.84 -14.84
N GLU A 13 19.24 -14.02 -14.94
CA GLU A 13 18.64 -14.70 -13.79
C GLU A 13 19.67 -15.10 -12.74
N LYS A 14 20.86 -15.57 -13.15
CA LYS A 14 21.99 -15.85 -12.25
C LYS A 14 22.58 -14.59 -11.62
N ALA A 15 22.60 -13.47 -12.32
CA ALA A 15 23.06 -12.19 -11.78
C ALA A 15 22.06 -11.60 -10.80
N ALA A 16 20.75 -11.67 -11.10
CA ALA A 16 19.67 -11.26 -10.20
C ALA A 16 19.65 -12.11 -8.91
N SER A 17 19.90 -13.43 -9.02
CA SER A 17 20.00 -14.32 -7.85
C SER A 17 21.23 -14.05 -6.98
N LYS A 18 22.32 -13.53 -7.56
CA LYS A 18 23.52 -13.12 -6.81
C LYS A 18 23.33 -11.80 -6.05
N GLY A 19 22.56 -10.86 -6.59
CA GLY A 19 22.27 -9.57 -5.94
C GLY A 19 21.48 -9.71 -4.64
N LEU A 20 20.54 -10.64 -4.56
CA LEU A 20 19.78 -10.93 -3.34
C LEU A 20 20.61 -11.58 -2.22
N LYS A 21 21.68 -12.29 -2.55
CA LYS A 21 22.45 -13.08 -1.58
C LYS A 21 23.52 -12.31 -0.80
N LEU A 22 24.01 -11.18 -1.26
CA LEU A 22 25.10 -10.45 -0.57
C LEU A 22 24.68 -9.13 0.08
N GLY A 23 23.56 -8.53 -0.29
CA GLY A 23 23.10 -7.24 0.25
C GLY A 23 22.58 -7.34 1.69
N GLY A 24 21.86 -8.40 2.04
CA GLY A 24 21.25 -8.58 3.35
C GLY A 24 22.27 -8.77 4.48
N TRP A 25 23.27 -9.63 4.29
CA TRP A 25 24.29 -9.90 5.31
C TRP A 25 25.13 -8.68 5.70
N LYS A 26 25.47 -7.81 4.74
CA LYS A 26 26.23 -6.58 5.01
C LYS A 26 25.45 -5.55 5.82
N LYS A 27 24.13 -5.52 5.70
CA LYS A 27 23.24 -4.57 6.37
C LYS A 27 22.81 -5.02 7.78
N MET A 28 23.01 -6.29 8.13
CA MET A 28 22.67 -6.83 9.45
C MET A 28 23.58 -6.24 10.54
N THR A 29 23.01 -6.04 11.75
CA THR A 29 23.73 -5.61 12.94
C THR A 29 24.79 -6.64 13.36
N LEU A 30 25.79 -6.22 14.11
CA LEU A 30 26.83 -7.11 14.62
C LEU A 30 26.24 -8.21 15.52
N SER A 31 25.27 -7.86 16.37
CA SER A 31 24.54 -8.81 17.23
C SER A 31 23.86 -9.92 16.43
N SER A 32 23.20 -9.56 15.32
CA SER A 32 22.51 -10.54 14.47
C SER A 32 23.47 -11.45 13.71
N LYS A 33 24.66 -10.94 13.33
CA LYS A 33 25.72 -11.77 12.73
C LYS A 33 26.28 -12.77 13.74
N ILE A 34 26.50 -12.33 15.00
CA ILE A 34 26.95 -13.23 16.09
C ILE A 34 25.86 -14.28 16.35
N ALA A 35 24.59 -13.89 16.43
CA ALA A 35 23.47 -14.81 16.61
C ALA A 35 23.39 -15.87 15.49
N ALA A 36 23.56 -15.47 14.24
CA ALA A 36 23.62 -16.41 13.11
C ALA A 36 24.79 -17.41 13.24
N VAL A 37 25.97 -16.95 13.64
CA VAL A 37 27.13 -17.84 13.88
C VAL A 37 26.83 -18.80 15.01
N VAL A 38 26.25 -18.34 16.12
CA VAL A 38 25.82 -19.19 17.25
C VAL A 38 24.86 -20.28 16.79
N LEU A 39 23.84 -19.93 16.01
CA LEU A 39 22.85 -20.88 15.48
C LEU A 39 23.50 -21.91 14.54
N VAL A 40 24.44 -21.49 13.70
CA VAL A 40 25.21 -22.41 12.85
C VAL A 40 26.03 -23.34 13.70
N LEU A 41 26.68 -22.85 14.75
CA LEU A 41 27.44 -23.71 15.69
C LEU A 41 26.52 -24.70 16.40
N VAL A 42 25.37 -24.28 16.91
CA VAL A 42 24.38 -25.18 17.54
C VAL A 42 23.88 -26.24 16.55
N ALA A 43 23.60 -25.87 15.31
CA ALA A 43 23.19 -26.82 14.27
C ALA A 43 24.33 -27.80 13.93
N LEU A 44 25.56 -27.31 13.79
CA LEU A 44 26.73 -28.16 13.52
C LEU A 44 27.01 -29.13 14.67
N THR A 45 26.97 -28.70 15.93
CA THR A 45 27.15 -29.58 17.09
C THR A 45 26.04 -30.64 17.16
N ALA A 46 24.81 -30.30 16.82
CA ALA A 46 23.71 -31.25 16.73
C ALA A 46 23.89 -32.26 15.59
N ILE A 47 24.31 -31.82 14.39
CA ILE A 47 24.56 -32.70 13.24
C ILE A 47 25.74 -33.61 13.50
N LEU A 48 26.83 -33.07 14.03
CA LEU A 48 28.08 -33.79 14.31
C LEU A 48 28.06 -34.50 15.67
N ALA A 49 26.90 -34.57 16.34
CA ALA A 49 26.74 -35.25 17.63
C ALA A 49 27.39 -36.67 17.68
N PRO A 50 27.28 -37.53 16.64
CA PRO A 50 27.91 -38.84 16.65
C PRO A 50 29.46 -38.80 16.69
N LEU A 51 30.06 -37.68 16.27
CA LEU A 51 31.53 -37.49 16.27
C LEU A 51 32.03 -36.73 17.51
N LEU A 52 31.18 -35.83 18.04
CA LEU A 52 31.55 -34.95 19.14
C LEU A 52 31.17 -35.50 20.53
N ALA A 53 30.20 -36.40 20.59
CA ALA A 53 29.77 -36.98 21.85
C ALA A 53 30.84 -37.94 22.41
N PRO A 54 31.32 -37.75 23.65
CA PRO A 54 32.31 -38.64 24.26
C PRO A 54 31.78 -40.06 24.45
N TYR A 55 30.47 -40.20 24.69
CA TYR A 55 29.82 -41.46 25.00
C TYR A 55 28.50 -41.62 24.22
N SER A 56 27.96 -42.85 24.20
CA SER A 56 26.61 -43.09 23.69
C SER A 56 25.56 -42.41 24.60
N PRO A 57 24.52 -41.76 24.05
CA PRO A 57 23.49 -41.06 24.84
C PRO A 57 22.67 -42.00 25.72
N VAL A 58 22.77 -43.32 25.52
CA VAL A 58 22.04 -44.35 26.28
C VAL A 58 22.95 -45.17 27.19
N GLU A 59 24.27 -44.98 27.12
CA GLU A 59 25.24 -45.67 27.93
C GLU A 59 25.15 -45.25 29.40
N ILE A 60 25.21 -46.23 30.31
CA ILE A 60 24.96 -46.02 31.73
C ILE A 60 26.29 -46.18 32.50
N PHE A 61 26.64 -45.16 33.26
CA PHE A 61 27.79 -45.10 34.14
C PHE A 61 27.32 -44.92 35.60
N THR A 62 28.20 -44.44 36.45
CA THR A 62 27.82 -44.09 37.81
C THR A 62 26.85 -42.90 37.80
N ALA A 63 25.69 -43.12 38.45
CA ALA A 63 24.63 -42.12 38.50
C ALA A 63 25.03 -40.91 39.38
N ARG A 64 24.49 -39.72 39.02
CA ARG A 64 24.53 -38.50 39.85
C ARG A 64 25.93 -37.93 40.07
N GLN A 65 26.87 -38.16 39.17
CA GLN A 65 28.20 -37.57 39.26
C GLN A 65 28.16 -36.08 38.89
N ALA A 66 28.83 -35.26 39.70
CA ALA A 66 29.01 -33.84 39.42
C ALA A 66 29.94 -33.62 38.21
N PRO A 67 29.88 -32.45 37.54
CA PRO A 67 30.83 -32.08 36.50
C PRO A 67 32.29 -32.28 36.96
N GLY A 68 33.11 -32.94 36.14
CA GLY A 68 34.46 -33.39 36.46
C GLY A 68 34.57 -34.90 36.31
N ASN A 69 35.69 -35.47 36.74
CA ASN A 69 35.92 -36.93 36.77
C ASN A 69 35.60 -37.70 35.47
N GLY A 70 35.94 -37.13 34.32
CA GLY A 70 35.65 -37.71 32.99
C GLY A 70 34.32 -37.31 32.36
N PHE A 71 33.42 -36.67 33.10
CA PHE A 71 32.13 -36.17 32.61
C PHE A 71 32.08 -34.63 32.66
N ILE A 72 32.16 -33.97 31.50
CA ILE A 72 32.27 -32.49 31.41
C ILE A 72 31.05 -31.81 32.06
N PHE A 73 29.84 -32.32 31.83
CA PHE A 73 28.59 -31.80 32.39
C PHE A 73 28.00 -32.71 33.49
N GLY A 74 28.74 -33.74 33.90
CA GLY A 74 28.27 -34.71 34.87
C GLY A 74 27.28 -35.73 34.29
N THR A 75 26.72 -36.58 35.19
CA THR A 75 25.76 -37.62 34.84
C THR A 75 24.35 -37.32 35.38
N ASP A 76 23.34 -37.87 34.72
CA ASP A 76 21.96 -37.78 35.16
C ASP A 76 21.62 -38.79 36.28
N ASP A 77 20.36 -38.85 36.71
CA ASP A 77 19.91 -39.77 37.76
C ASP A 77 20.00 -41.25 37.38
N LYS A 78 20.11 -41.57 36.09
CA LYS A 78 20.29 -42.94 35.55
C LYS A 78 21.73 -43.24 35.21
N GLY A 79 22.66 -42.29 35.40
CA GLY A 79 24.11 -42.49 35.14
C GLY A 79 24.51 -42.21 33.70
N ARG A 80 23.69 -41.56 32.87
CA ARG A 80 24.04 -41.23 31.49
C ARG A 80 24.73 -39.87 31.39
N ASP A 81 25.70 -39.74 30.48
CA ASP A 81 26.42 -38.49 30.27
C ASP A 81 25.54 -37.38 29.71
N ILE A 82 25.48 -36.26 30.44
CA ILE A 82 24.61 -35.14 30.09
C ILE A 82 25.07 -34.45 28.80
N LEU A 83 26.40 -34.28 28.57
CA LEU A 83 26.92 -33.64 27.37
C LEU A 83 26.53 -34.45 26.12
N SER A 84 26.76 -35.77 26.13
CA SER A 84 26.39 -36.64 25.02
C SER A 84 24.88 -36.59 24.73
N ARG A 85 24.06 -36.66 25.77
CA ARG A 85 22.61 -36.54 25.65
C ARG A 85 22.18 -35.17 25.07
N MET A 86 22.85 -34.09 25.47
CA MET A 86 22.56 -32.74 24.95
C MET A 86 22.90 -32.59 23.47
N LEU A 87 24.04 -33.13 23.03
CA LEU A 87 24.43 -33.10 21.62
C LEU A 87 23.43 -33.86 20.74
N TYR A 88 23.09 -35.09 21.15
CA TYR A 88 22.06 -35.87 20.43
C TYR A 88 20.67 -35.29 20.57
N GLY A 89 20.31 -34.75 21.73
CA GLY A 89 19.02 -34.15 22.02
C GLY A 89 18.75 -32.90 21.17
N GLY A 90 19.80 -32.12 20.91
CA GLY A 90 19.73 -30.96 20.04
C GLY A 90 19.23 -31.28 18.63
N ARG A 91 19.57 -32.46 18.07
CA ARG A 91 19.07 -32.89 16.76
C ARG A 91 17.56 -32.98 16.74
N TYR A 92 16.96 -33.64 17.73
CA TYR A 92 15.51 -33.86 17.79
C TYR A 92 14.76 -32.58 18.15
N SER A 93 15.25 -31.78 19.11
CA SER A 93 14.64 -30.50 19.46
C SER A 93 14.66 -29.53 18.28
N LEU A 94 15.75 -29.44 17.50
CA LEU A 94 15.82 -28.63 16.29
C LEU A 94 14.93 -29.18 15.16
N ILE A 95 14.93 -30.51 14.92
CA ILE A 95 14.06 -31.14 13.90
C ILE A 95 12.59 -30.87 14.21
N ILE A 96 12.16 -30.95 15.47
CA ILE A 96 10.79 -30.68 15.88
C ILE A 96 10.48 -29.20 15.72
N GLY A 97 11.34 -28.29 16.20
CA GLY A 97 11.13 -26.86 16.11
C GLY A 97 11.00 -26.37 14.66
N PHE A 98 11.97 -26.72 13.81
CA PHE A 98 11.93 -26.37 12.39
C PHE A 98 10.81 -27.10 11.62
N GLY A 99 10.59 -28.38 11.90
CA GLY A 99 9.56 -29.19 11.25
C GLY A 99 8.14 -28.70 11.54
N ALA A 100 7.85 -28.41 12.80
CA ALA A 100 6.56 -27.88 13.22
C ALA A 100 6.29 -26.48 12.61
N THR A 101 7.30 -25.62 12.65
CA THR A 101 7.18 -24.27 12.07
C THR A 101 7.06 -24.33 10.54
N ALA A 102 7.80 -25.21 9.86
CA ALA A 102 7.67 -25.41 8.41
C ALA A 102 6.27 -25.91 8.03
N MET A 103 5.73 -26.86 8.76
CA MET A 103 4.35 -27.33 8.58
C MET A 103 3.34 -26.20 8.79
N ALA A 104 3.47 -25.45 9.89
CA ALA A 104 2.62 -24.31 10.20
C ALA A 104 2.71 -23.22 9.11
N LEU A 105 3.92 -22.95 8.59
CA LEU A 105 4.15 -21.99 7.51
C LEU A 105 3.41 -22.41 6.23
N VAL A 106 3.52 -23.67 5.83
CA VAL A 106 2.84 -24.15 4.62
C VAL A 106 1.32 -24.12 4.80
N CYS A 107 0.79 -24.73 5.87
CA CYS A 107 -0.65 -24.79 6.12
C CYS A 107 -1.25 -23.38 6.38
N GLY A 108 -0.58 -22.59 7.21
CA GLY A 108 -1.00 -21.24 7.55
C GLY A 108 -0.96 -20.30 6.35
N SER A 109 0.07 -20.41 5.48
CA SER A 109 0.13 -19.61 4.25
C SER A 109 -1.00 -19.95 3.28
N VAL A 110 -1.33 -21.23 3.12
CA VAL A 110 -2.46 -21.65 2.27
C VAL A 110 -3.77 -21.13 2.84
N VAL A 111 -4.05 -21.37 4.13
CA VAL A 111 -5.29 -20.93 4.79
C VAL A 111 -5.41 -19.41 4.82
N GLY A 112 -4.33 -18.71 5.16
CA GLY A 112 -4.29 -17.24 5.20
C GLY A 112 -4.48 -16.61 3.82
N ALA A 113 -3.84 -17.16 2.78
CA ALA A 113 -4.01 -16.71 1.41
C ALA A 113 -5.44 -16.96 0.89
N LEU A 114 -6.03 -18.12 1.18
CA LEU A 114 -7.42 -18.41 0.85
C LEU A 114 -8.38 -17.45 1.55
N ALA A 115 -8.16 -17.16 2.83
CA ALA A 115 -8.97 -16.20 3.58
C ALA A 115 -8.84 -14.78 3.02
N ALA A 116 -7.64 -14.36 2.56
CA ALA A 116 -7.40 -13.02 2.05
C ALA A 116 -8.09 -12.75 0.70
N VAL A 117 -8.16 -13.74 -0.20
CA VAL A 117 -8.73 -13.57 -1.55
C VAL A 117 -10.18 -14.02 -1.67
N SER A 118 -10.74 -14.60 -0.62
CA SER A 118 -12.12 -15.07 -0.59
C SER A 118 -13.11 -13.93 -0.32
N ARG A 119 -14.42 -14.20 -0.64
CA ARG A 119 -15.50 -13.27 -0.28
C ARG A 119 -15.55 -13.06 1.25
N LYS A 120 -15.97 -11.89 1.71
CA LYS A 120 -16.03 -11.48 3.12
C LYS A 120 -16.60 -12.58 4.05
N ALA A 121 -17.74 -13.16 3.69
CA ALA A 121 -18.37 -14.23 4.49
C ALA A 121 -17.47 -15.48 4.65
N VAL A 122 -16.78 -15.91 3.56
CA VAL A 122 -15.88 -17.08 3.61
C VAL A 122 -14.62 -16.74 4.43
N SER A 123 -14.06 -15.55 4.23
CA SER A 123 -12.92 -15.05 5.01
C SER A 123 -13.25 -15.03 6.50
N GLU A 124 -14.40 -14.47 6.89
CA GLU A 124 -14.85 -14.42 8.28
C GLU A 124 -15.07 -15.81 8.87
N THR A 125 -15.68 -16.73 8.11
CA THR A 125 -15.89 -18.12 8.55
C THR A 125 -14.56 -18.80 8.84
N ILE A 126 -13.58 -18.69 7.93
CA ILE A 126 -12.23 -19.25 8.13
C ILE A 126 -11.61 -18.67 9.40
N MET A 127 -11.66 -17.34 9.56
CA MET A 127 -11.09 -16.69 10.74
C MET A 127 -11.77 -17.12 12.04
N ARG A 128 -13.09 -17.32 12.07
CA ARG A 128 -13.81 -17.84 13.24
C ARG A 128 -13.41 -19.27 13.59
N ILE A 129 -13.19 -20.13 12.59
CA ILE A 129 -12.69 -21.50 12.84
C ILE A 129 -11.29 -21.43 13.50
N LEU A 130 -10.40 -20.57 12.99
CA LEU A 130 -9.08 -20.36 13.57
C LEU A 130 -9.16 -19.80 15.01
N ASP A 131 -10.11 -18.90 15.27
CA ASP A 131 -10.37 -18.35 16.61
C ASP A 131 -10.79 -19.45 17.60
N ILE A 132 -11.66 -20.38 17.19
CA ILE A 132 -12.07 -21.52 17.99
C ILE A 132 -10.87 -22.39 18.35
N ILE A 133 -10.00 -22.71 17.39
CA ILE A 133 -8.79 -23.49 17.65
C ILE A 133 -7.89 -22.77 18.67
N MET A 134 -7.70 -21.45 18.54
CA MET A 134 -6.85 -20.67 19.43
C MET A 134 -7.46 -20.44 20.83
N SER A 135 -8.77 -20.64 21.00
CA SER A 135 -9.42 -20.54 22.31
C SER A 135 -9.09 -21.71 23.26
N ILE A 136 -8.61 -22.82 22.70
CA ILE A 136 -8.22 -24.00 23.48
C ILE A 136 -6.78 -23.81 23.97
N PRO A 137 -6.48 -24.09 25.26
CA PRO A 137 -5.11 -24.03 25.76
C PRO A 137 -4.18 -24.93 24.92
N GLY A 138 -3.17 -24.32 24.27
CA GLY A 138 -2.34 -24.99 23.29
C GLY A 138 -1.67 -26.27 23.78
N ILE A 139 -1.09 -26.23 24.99
CA ILE A 139 -0.42 -27.40 25.58
C ILE A 139 -1.42 -28.55 25.82
N ALA A 140 -2.65 -28.26 26.24
CA ALA A 140 -3.66 -29.27 26.46
C ALA A 140 -4.08 -29.94 25.14
N LEU A 141 -4.31 -29.14 24.08
CA LEU A 141 -4.68 -29.66 22.78
C LEU A 141 -3.55 -30.47 22.13
N ALA A 142 -2.29 -30.01 22.25
CA ALA A 142 -1.14 -30.75 21.78
C ALA A 142 -0.96 -32.09 22.52
N ALA A 143 -1.15 -32.11 23.84
CA ALA A 143 -1.12 -33.35 24.62
C ALA A 143 -2.20 -34.34 24.18
N VAL A 144 -3.41 -33.88 23.85
CA VAL A 144 -4.48 -34.72 23.29
C VAL A 144 -4.05 -35.31 21.94
N PHE A 145 -3.49 -34.50 21.03
CA PHE A 145 -3.00 -35.03 19.75
C PHE A 145 -1.93 -36.09 19.92
N VAL A 146 -0.94 -35.85 20.79
CA VAL A 146 0.14 -36.79 21.04
C VAL A 146 -0.39 -38.06 21.71
N SER A 147 -1.38 -37.96 22.60
CA SER A 147 -2.01 -39.13 23.23
C SER A 147 -2.74 -40.01 22.21
N ILE A 148 -3.33 -39.42 21.16
CA ILE A 148 -4.05 -40.17 20.10
C ILE A 148 -3.08 -40.72 19.04
N LEU A 149 -2.08 -39.89 18.62
CA LEU A 149 -1.19 -40.22 17.51
C LEU A 149 0.08 -40.95 17.95
N GLY A 150 0.33 -41.03 19.25
CA GLY A 150 1.54 -41.58 19.85
C GLY A 150 2.71 -40.59 19.97
N ASN A 151 3.69 -40.90 20.81
CA ASN A 151 4.80 -40.03 21.17
C ASN A 151 5.96 -40.10 20.15
N SER A 152 5.67 -39.95 18.87
CA SER A 152 6.65 -39.95 17.80
C SER A 152 7.02 -38.52 17.36
N VAL A 153 8.22 -38.33 16.78
CA VAL A 153 8.67 -37.04 16.25
C VAL A 153 7.65 -36.47 15.25
N PRO A 154 7.12 -37.24 14.27
CA PRO A 154 6.09 -36.70 13.36
C PRO A 154 4.80 -36.27 14.06
N SER A 155 4.37 -37.01 15.09
CA SER A 155 3.14 -36.67 15.85
C SER A 155 3.30 -35.35 16.60
N ILE A 156 4.47 -35.11 17.18
CA ILE A 156 4.77 -33.84 17.89
C ILE A 156 4.90 -32.68 16.89
N ILE A 157 5.57 -32.89 15.76
CA ILE A 157 5.64 -31.91 14.66
C ILE A 157 4.21 -31.53 14.21
N PHE A 158 3.33 -32.52 14.03
CA PHE A 158 1.96 -32.29 13.66
C PHE A 158 1.20 -31.51 14.75
N ALA A 159 1.29 -31.91 16.01
CA ALA A 159 0.57 -31.27 17.11
C ALA A 159 0.98 -29.78 17.26
N ILE A 160 2.28 -29.49 17.29
CA ILE A 160 2.81 -28.13 17.41
C ILE A 160 2.51 -27.33 16.13
N GLY A 161 2.74 -27.91 14.94
CA GLY A 161 2.48 -27.25 13.65
C GLY A 161 1.02 -26.89 13.46
N PHE A 162 0.10 -27.77 13.88
CA PHE A 162 -1.33 -27.48 13.87
C PHE A 162 -1.68 -26.29 14.78
N MET A 163 -1.08 -26.21 15.97
CA MET A 163 -1.30 -25.13 16.91
C MET A 163 -0.80 -23.78 16.41
N TYR A 164 0.29 -23.74 15.63
CA TYR A 164 0.83 -22.49 15.09
C TYR A 164 0.21 -22.09 13.73
N THR A 165 -0.48 -23.00 13.05
CA THR A 165 -1.16 -22.72 11.77
C THR A 165 -2.09 -21.50 11.84
N PRO A 166 -2.96 -21.31 12.87
CA PRO A 166 -3.81 -20.14 12.98
C PRO A 166 -3.05 -18.82 13.07
N GLN A 167 -1.95 -18.79 13.83
CA GLN A 167 -1.13 -17.59 14.00
C GLN A 167 -0.52 -17.14 12.67
N ILE A 168 0.09 -18.07 11.94
CA ILE A 168 0.66 -17.80 10.60
C ILE A 168 -0.44 -17.39 9.62
N ALA A 169 -1.59 -18.08 9.62
CA ALA A 169 -2.70 -17.76 8.73
C ALA A 169 -3.21 -16.32 8.91
N ARG A 170 -3.30 -15.83 10.15
CA ARG A 170 -3.66 -14.44 10.46
C ARG A 170 -2.65 -13.44 9.92
N ILE A 171 -1.36 -13.69 10.12
CA ILE A 171 -0.29 -12.80 9.66
C ILE A 171 -0.24 -12.78 8.13
N VAL A 172 -0.32 -13.95 7.50
CA VAL A 172 -0.35 -14.05 6.04
C VAL A 172 -1.56 -13.30 5.47
N ARG A 173 -2.76 -13.49 6.06
CA ARG A 173 -3.96 -12.77 5.64
C ARG A 173 -3.79 -11.26 5.80
N ALA A 174 -3.32 -10.79 6.95
CA ALA A 174 -3.14 -9.36 7.20
C ALA A 174 -2.15 -8.72 6.21
N ASN A 175 -1.00 -9.36 5.96
CA ASN A 175 -0.03 -8.86 4.98
C ASN A 175 -0.59 -8.86 3.56
N ILE A 176 -1.31 -9.91 3.15
CA ILE A 176 -1.91 -9.97 1.82
C ILE A 176 -2.97 -8.88 1.66
N VAL A 177 -3.85 -8.68 2.63
CA VAL A 177 -4.90 -7.65 2.59
C VAL A 177 -4.27 -6.25 2.54
N SER A 178 -3.22 -5.99 3.34
CA SER A 178 -2.47 -4.74 3.28
C SER A 178 -1.88 -4.49 1.90
N GLU A 179 -1.19 -5.48 1.32
CA GLU A 179 -0.58 -5.37 -0.01
C GLU A 179 -1.62 -5.21 -1.14
N TYR A 180 -2.84 -5.77 -0.98
CA TYR A 180 -3.92 -5.56 -1.95
C TYR A 180 -4.45 -4.12 -1.96
N GLY A 181 -4.25 -3.35 -0.89
CA GLY A 181 -4.57 -1.94 -0.80
C GLY A 181 -3.60 -1.02 -1.54
N GLU A 182 -2.40 -1.51 -1.89
CA GLU A 182 -1.35 -0.72 -2.53
C GLU A 182 -1.66 -0.38 -4.00
N ASP A 183 -1.23 0.81 -4.43
CA ASP A 183 -1.53 1.32 -5.77
C ASP A 183 -0.92 0.47 -6.90
N TYR A 184 0.23 -0.18 -6.67
CA TYR A 184 0.81 -1.09 -7.66
C TYR A 184 -0.10 -2.30 -7.95
N VAL A 185 -0.87 -2.78 -6.96
CA VAL A 185 -1.84 -3.85 -7.16
C VAL A 185 -3.03 -3.35 -7.97
N ARG A 186 -3.53 -2.14 -7.64
CA ARG A 186 -4.59 -1.47 -8.41
C ARG A 186 -4.14 -1.25 -9.86
N ALA A 187 -2.91 -0.80 -10.09
CA ALA A 187 -2.33 -0.65 -11.43
C ALA A 187 -2.30 -1.97 -12.21
N VAL A 188 -1.96 -3.07 -11.54
CA VAL A 188 -1.97 -4.42 -12.14
C VAL A 188 -3.39 -4.92 -12.42
N ILE A 189 -4.38 -4.58 -11.58
CA ILE A 189 -5.81 -4.85 -11.81
C ILE A 189 -6.28 -4.10 -13.05
N VAL A 190 -5.96 -2.81 -13.16
CA VAL A 190 -6.28 -1.98 -14.34
C VAL A 190 -5.68 -2.55 -15.61
N SER A 191 -4.48 -3.10 -15.54
CA SER A 191 -3.85 -3.79 -16.69
C SER A 191 -4.48 -5.14 -17.05
N GLY A 192 -5.59 -5.53 -16.39
CA GLY A 192 -6.35 -6.74 -16.71
C GLY A 192 -5.74 -8.04 -16.15
N ALA A 193 -5.07 -8.02 -15.00
CA ALA A 193 -4.58 -9.23 -14.34
C ALA A 193 -5.67 -9.95 -13.54
N LYS A 194 -5.62 -11.29 -13.53
CA LYS A 194 -6.53 -12.12 -12.72
C LYS A 194 -6.02 -12.24 -11.29
N ALA A 195 -6.93 -12.26 -10.30
CA ALA A 195 -6.61 -12.30 -8.88
C ALA A 195 -5.59 -13.39 -8.46
N PRO A 196 -5.67 -14.67 -8.89
CA PRO A 196 -4.67 -15.67 -8.51
C PRO A 196 -3.26 -15.35 -9.02
N TRP A 197 -3.18 -14.73 -10.19
CA TRP A 197 -1.91 -14.34 -10.76
C TRP A 197 -1.30 -13.13 -10.03
N ILE A 198 -2.12 -12.13 -9.66
CA ILE A 198 -1.72 -10.99 -8.84
C ILE A 198 -1.17 -11.49 -7.50
N LEU A 199 -1.90 -12.39 -6.83
CA LEU A 199 -1.48 -12.96 -5.56
C LEU A 199 -0.09 -13.60 -5.65
N ILE A 200 0.12 -14.51 -6.62
CA ILE A 200 1.35 -15.31 -6.68
C ILE A 200 2.54 -14.47 -7.19
N LYS A 201 2.34 -13.59 -8.16
CA LYS A 201 3.45 -12.89 -8.83
C LYS A 201 3.80 -11.53 -8.22
N HIS A 202 2.85 -10.86 -7.58
CA HIS A 202 3.04 -9.53 -7.02
C HIS A 202 2.98 -9.56 -5.49
N VAL A 203 1.84 -9.94 -4.93
CA VAL A 203 1.54 -9.79 -3.50
C VAL A 203 2.40 -10.72 -2.65
N LEU A 204 2.39 -12.03 -2.92
CA LEU A 204 3.17 -13.00 -2.11
C LEU A 204 4.65 -12.68 -2.08
N ARG A 205 5.21 -12.15 -3.16
CA ARG A 205 6.63 -11.81 -3.21
C ARG A 205 7.01 -10.72 -2.20
N ASN A 206 6.14 -9.75 -1.99
CA ASN A 206 6.34 -8.68 -1.01
C ASN A 206 6.02 -9.14 0.41
N CYS A 207 5.05 -10.08 0.57
CA CYS A 207 4.69 -10.64 1.86
C CYS A 207 5.72 -11.64 2.43
N ILE A 208 6.62 -12.22 1.62
CA ILE A 208 7.59 -13.23 2.08
C ILE A 208 8.44 -12.70 3.24
N ALA A 209 8.94 -11.47 3.14
CA ALA A 209 9.83 -10.88 4.11
C ALA A 209 9.23 -10.81 5.53
N PRO A 210 8.10 -10.14 5.77
CA PRO A 210 7.49 -10.08 7.11
C PRO A 210 7.03 -11.46 7.61
N ILE A 211 6.58 -12.36 6.72
CA ILE A 211 6.19 -13.71 7.10
C ILE A 211 7.40 -14.52 7.58
N MET A 212 8.55 -14.41 6.90
CA MET A 212 9.77 -15.13 7.29
C MET A 212 10.34 -14.64 8.61
N VAL A 213 10.30 -13.34 8.89
CA VAL A 213 10.70 -12.77 10.18
C VAL A 213 9.90 -13.41 11.31
N PHE A 214 8.58 -13.42 11.20
CA PHE A 214 7.71 -14.05 12.18
C PHE A 214 7.93 -15.55 12.29
N THR A 215 8.19 -16.22 11.16
CA THR A 215 8.47 -17.66 11.13
C THR A 215 9.72 -18.02 11.94
N VAL A 216 10.78 -17.22 11.86
CA VAL A 216 12.02 -17.44 12.65
C VAL A 216 11.74 -17.34 14.15
N THR A 217 10.94 -16.39 14.59
CA THR A 217 10.52 -16.28 16.00
C THR A 217 9.72 -17.51 16.43
N LEU A 218 8.81 -18.01 15.58
CA LEU A 218 8.04 -19.22 15.88
C LEU A 218 8.90 -20.49 16.02
N VAL A 219 10.08 -20.57 15.41
CA VAL A 219 11.01 -21.71 15.65
C VAL A 219 11.44 -21.72 17.11
N ALA A 220 11.78 -20.56 17.68
CA ALA A 220 12.15 -20.46 19.09
C ALA A 220 10.98 -20.88 20.01
N ASP A 221 9.78 -20.37 19.71
CA ASP A 221 8.58 -20.74 20.46
C ASP A 221 8.27 -22.25 20.35
N ALA A 222 8.47 -22.86 19.18
CA ALA A 222 8.25 -24.29 18.96
C ALA A 222 9.22 -25.16 19.77
N ILE A 223 10.49 -24.74 19.92
CA ILE A 223 11.48 -25.43 20.77
C ILE A 223 11.06 -25.36 22.25
N ILE A 224 10.64 -24.18 22.72
CA ILE A 224 10.14 -23.99 24.09
C ILE A 224 8.87 -24.80 24.32
N PHE A 225 7.97 -24.81 23.34
CA PHE A 225 6.72 -25.56 23.42
C PHE A 225 6.97 -27.08 23.48
N GLU A 226 7.90 -27.62 22.65
CA GLU A 226 8.33 -29.02 22.70
C GLU A 226 8.87 -29.36 24.10
N ALA A 227 9.78 -28.54 24.63
CA ALA A 227 10.34 -28.76 25.95
C ALA A 227 9.25 -28.73 27.04
N SER A 228 8.28 -27.81 26.96
CA SER A 228 7.15 -27.72 27.88
C SER A 228 6.22 -28.94 27.79
N LEU A 229 5.91 -29.40 26.57
CA LEU A 229 5.09 -30.58 26.32
C LEU A 229 5.77 -31.85 26.87
N THR A 230 7.09 -31.96 26.66
CA THR A 230 7.88 -33.05 27.19
C THR A 230 8.00 -33.02 28.71
N PHE A 231 8.09 -31.82 29.31
CA PHE A 231 8.14 -31.64 30.76
C PHE A 231 6.88 -32.13 31.49
N ILE A 232 5.73 -32.05 30.87
CA ILE A 232 4.47 -32.60 31.39
C ILE A 232 4.26 -34.07 31.05
N GLY A 233 5.25 -34.72 30.40
CA GLY A 233 5.22 -36.13 30.06
C GLY A 233 4.52 -36.50 28.73
N ALA A 234 4.07 -35.50 27.97
CA ALA A 234 3.40 -35.68 26.68
C ALA A 234 4.34 -35.53 25.46
N GLY A 235 5.69 -35.46 25.69
CA GLY A 235 6.67 -35.32 24.62
C GLY A 235 7.35 -36.64 24.23
N ILE A 236 8.54 -36.52 23.60
CA ILE A 236 9.38 -37.67 23.21
C ILE A 236 9.82 -38.45 24.44
N GLN A 237 9.53 -39.73 24.40
CA GLN A 237 9.89 -40.66 25.47
C GLN A 237 11.32 -41.22 25.27
N GLU A 238 11.91 -41.64 26.38
CA GLU A 238 13.16 -42.37 26.37
C GLU A 238 13.07 -43.67 25.52
N PRO A 239 14.16 -44.10 24.87
CA PRO A 239 15.56 -43.70 25.06
C PRO A 239 16.00 -42.48 24.22
N THR A 240 15.14 -41.91 23.39
CA THR A 240 15.48 -40.77 22.53
C THR A 240 15.71 -39.52 23.36
N ALA A 241 16.89 -38.92 23.30
CA ALA A 241 17.18 -37.66 24.00
C ALA A 241 16.62 -36.47 23.24
N THR A 242 15.96 -35.52 23.98
CA THR A 242 15.65 -34.14 23.55
C THR A 242 16.07 -33.20 24.70
N TRP A 243 16.26 -31.90 24.41
CA TRP A 243 16.57 -30.96 25.49
C TRP A 243 15.44 -30.90 26.51
N GLY A 244 14.19 -31.06 26.07
CA GLY A 244 13.00 -31.08 26.90
C GLY A 244 12.98 -32.26 27.89
N ASN A 245 13.31 -33.51 27.44
CA ASN A 245 13.28 -34.64 28.35
C ASN A 245 14.50 -34.70 29.30
N ILE A 246 15.67 -34.20 28.88
CA ILE A 246 16.82 -34.04 29.78
C ILE A 246 16.44 -33.06 30.92
N LEU A 247 15.76 -31.96 30.60
CA LEU A 247 15.30 -30.98 31.58
C LEU A 247 14.20 -31.56 32.49
N ALA A 248 13.28 -32.35 31.93
CA ALA A 248 12.22 -33.04 32.71
C ALA A 248 12.82 -34.06 33.69
N ASP A 249 13.81 -34.87 33.24
CA ASP A 249 14.55 -35.84 34.09
C ASP A 249 15.28 -35.13 35.24
N ALA A 250 15.81 -33.92 35.00
CA ALA A 250 16.53 -33.13 36.00
C ALA A 250 15.69 -32.65 37.18
N ARG A 251 14.32 -32.69 37.09
CA ARG A 251 13.40 -32.17 38.12
C ARG A 251 13.70 -32.69 39.54
N GLY A 252 13.89 -34.00 39.67
CA GLY A 252 14.24 -34.62 40.95
C GLY A 252 15.66 -34.28 41.41
N GLY A 253 16.59 -34.14 40.45
CA GLY A 253 17.97 -33.79 40.69
C GLY A 253 18.17 -32.40 41.26
N VAL A 254 17.45 -31.41 40.72
CA VAL A 254 17.51 -30.03 41.21
C VAL A 254 17.03 -29.89 42.66
N LEU A 255 15.95 -30.56 43.01
CA LEU A 255 15.46 -30.61 44.40
C LEU A 255 16.47 -31.24 45.38
N ALA A 256 17.35 -32.10 44.89
CA ALA A 256 18.42 -32.74 45.66
C ALA A 256 19.76 -31.98 45.53
N GLY A 257 19.77 -30.72 45.04
CA GLY A 257 20.97 -29.88 44.93
C GLY A 257 21.85 -30.15 43.69
N ARG A 258 21.43 -31.01 42.77
CA ARG A 258 22.16 -31.36 41.52
C ARG A 258 21.81 -30.40 40.39
N TRP A 259 22.20 -29.15 40.56
CA TRP A 259 21.86 -28.03 39.67
C TRP A 259 22.33 -28.22 38.21
N TRP A 260 23.42 -28.93 37.97
CA TRP A 260 24.04 -29.13 36.65
C TRP A 260 23.12 -29.89 35.69
N GLN A 261 22.26 -30.78 36.21
CA GLN A 261 21.34 -31.58 35.39
C GLN A 261 20.34 -30.71 34.64
N ALA A 262 19.94 -29.58 35.22
CA ALA A 262 19.00 -28.65 34.61
C ALA A 262 19.68 -27.44 33.94
N LEU A 263 20.79 -26.95 34.51
CA LEU A 263 21.48 -25.76 34.03
C LEU A 263 21.92 -25.88 32.57
N PHE A 264 22.61 -26.93 32.22
CA PHE A 264 23.19 -27.10 30.88
C PHE A 264 22.12 -27.25 29.78
N PRO A 265 21.09 -28.11 29.88
CA PRO A 265 20.03 -28.17 28.90
C PRO A 265 19.20 -26.89 28.86
N GLY A 266 18.96 -26.23 30.01
CA GLY A 266 18.29 -24.93 30.07
C GLY A 266 19.09 -23.85 29.33
N LEU A 267 20.40 -23.79 29.50
CA LEU A 267 21.27 -22.86 28.76
C LEU A 267 21.27 -23.15 27.26
N ALA A 268 21.24 -24.40 26.83
CA ALA A 268 21.17 -24.74 25.41
C ALA A 268 19.87 -24.21 24.77
N ILE A 269 18.73 -24.41 25.41
CA ILE A 269 17.45 -23.86 24.98
C ILE A 269 17.50 -22.33 24.95
N MET A 270 17.94 -21.70 26.07
CA MET A 270 18.00 -20.24 26.19
C MET A 270 18.88 -19.60 25.11
N ILE A 271 20.11 -20.11 24.90
CA ILE A 271 21.04 -19.56 23.90
C ILE A 271 20.46 -19.72 22.49
N THR A 272 19.85 -20.85 22.19
CA THR A 272 19.28 -21.12 20.87
C THR A 272 18.08 -20.19 20.61
N CYS A 273 17.15 -20.05 21.56
CA CYS A 273 15.98 -19.19 21.43
C CYS A 273 16.35 -17.71 21.38
N LEU A 274 17.31 -17.28 22.21
CA LEU A 274 17.82 -15.91 22.18
C LEU A 274 18.50 -15.60 20.83
N ALA A 275 19.31 -16.51 20.32
CA ALA A 275 19.95 -16.31 19.03
C ALA A 275 18.95 -16.28 17.86
N LEU A 276 17.87 -17.09 17.90
CA LEU A 276 16.78 -17.03 16.91
C LEU A 276 16.04 -15.68 16.95
N ASN A 277 15.72 -15.16 18.14
CA ASN A 277 15.05 -13.87 18.30
C ASN A 277 15.93 -12.71 17.82
N ILE A 278 17.21 -12.65 18.22
CA ILE A 278 18.15 -11.62 17.74
C ILE A 278 18.33 -11.71 16.21
N LEU A 279 18.34 -12.90 15.64
CA LEU A 279 18.41 -13.07 14.19
C LEU A 279 17.15 -12.54 13.50
N SER A 280 15.97 -12.81 14.06
CA SER A 280 14.69 -12.29 13.55
C SER A 280 14.65 -10.76 13.53
N GLU A 281 15.07 -10.10 14.63
CA GLU A 281 15.20 -8.64 14.70
C GLU A 281 16.17 -8.10 13.64
N GLY A 282 17.34 -8.72 13.49
CA GLY A 282 18.32 -8.27 12.51
C GLY A 282 17.90 -8.48 11.05
N ILE A 283 17.05 -9.45 10.76
CA ILE A 283 16.43 -9.59 9.44
C ILE A 283 15.43 -8.43 9.22
N THR A 284 14.64 -8.08 10.24
CA THR A 284 13.72 -6.95 10.22
C THR A 284 14.44 -5.63 9.93
N ASP A 285 15.52 -5.35 10.68
CA ASP A 285 16.33 -4.14 10.51
C ASP A 285 16.97 -4.05 9.12
N ALA A 286 17.48 -5.17 8.62
CA ALA A 286 18.07 -5.24 7.29
C ALA A 286 17.05 -5.00 6.16
N MET A 287 15.78 -5.30 6.40
CA MET A 287 14.65 -5.07 5.48
C MET A 287 14.06 -3.67 5.62
N ALA A 288 13.95 -3.13 6.84
CA ALA A 288 13.48 -1.77 7.11
C ALA A 288 14.45 -0.67 6.64
N ALA A 289 15.71 -1.01 6.38
CA ALA A 289 16.73 -0.08 5.87
C ALA A 289 16.55 0.34 4.39
N ALA A 290 15.47 -0.01 3.71
CA ALA A 290 15.00 0.70 2.53
C ALA A 290 14.36 2.02 3.01
N PRO A 291 14.73 3.20 2.45
CA PRO A 291 14.20 4.48 2.93
C PRO A 291 12.71 4.56 2.61
N SER A 292 11.87 4.20 3.54
CA SER A 292 10.55 4.75 3.66
C SER A 292 10.76 6.19 4.08
N ALA A 293 10.48 7.15 3.21
CA ALA A 293 10.32 8.53 3.60
C ALA A 293 9.09 8.59 4.52
N ALA A 294 9.30 8.33 5.79
CA ALA A 294 8.32 8.58 6.81
C ALA A 294 8.06 10.09 6.80
N LEU A 295 6.88 10.48 6.34
CA LEU A 295 6.33 11.80 6.58
C LEU A 295 6.28 11.99 8.10
N ASP A 296 7.03 12.95 8.59
CA ASP A 296 7.19 13.26 10.00
C ASP A 296 5.81 13.62 10.60
N PRO A 297 5.28 12.87 11.60
CA PRO A 297 3.96 13.14 12.17
C PRO A 297 3.87 14.51 12.85
N THR A 298 5.00 15.19 13.10
CA THR A 298 5.06 16.50 13.73
C THR A 298 4.55 17.64 12.83
N ASP A 299 4.40 17.43 11.52
CA ASP A 299 3.90 18.46 10.61
C ASP A 299 2.37 18.63 10.66
N SER A 300 1.64 17.59 11.10
CA SER A 300 0.18 17.64 11.25
C SER A 300 -0.28 18.46 12.47
N SER A 301 0.53 18.53 13.54
CA SER A 301 0.20 19.31 14.73
C SER A 301 0.42 20.80 14.50
N LYS A 302 1.47 21.19 13.78
CA LYS A 302 1.74 22.58 13.41
C LYS A 302 0.72 23.14 12.40
N ARG A 303 0.18 22.31 11.51
CA ARG A 303 -0.92 22.70 10.64
C ARG A 303 -2.23 22.95 11.42
N ARG A 304 -2.56 22.09 12.40
CA ARG A 304 -3.74 22.31 13.27
C ARG A 304 -3.63 23.58 14.12
N GLU A 305 -2.46 23.95 14.60
CA GLU A 305 -2.26 25.22 15.34
C GLU A 305 -2.37 26.45 14.43
N ALA A 306 -1.90 26.39 13.17
CA ALA A 306 -2.06 27.47 12.21
C ALA A 306 -3.52 27.66 11.78
N ASP A 307 -4.30 26.58 11.65
CA ASP A 307 -5.73 26.63 11.30
C ASP A 307 -6.62 27.19 12.43
N LEU A 308 -6.18 27.08 13.69
CA LEU A 308 -6.90 27.63 14.85
C LEU A 308 -6.70 29.15 15.04
N LEU A 309 -5.75 29.78 14.33
CA LEU A 309 -5.43 31.20 14.45
C LEU A 309 -6.23 32.12 13.49
N VAL A 310 -7.07 31.57 12.59
CA VAL A 310 -7.98 32.38 11.76
C VAL A 310 -9.33 32.52 12.46
N SER A 311 -9.39 33.39 13.44
CA SER A 311 -10.58 33.59 14.29
C SER A 311 -11.74 34.33 13.62
N ASP A 312 -11.56 34.88 12.42
CA ASP A 312 -12.64 35.58 11.68
C ASP A 312 -12.42 35.52 10.15
N PRO A 313 -13.10 34.57 9.44
CA PRO A 313 -12.98 34.47 7.98
C PRO A 313 -13.45 35.72 7.23
N VAL A 314 -14.44 36.44 7.73
CA VAL A 314 -14.98 37.67 7.12
C VAL A 314 -13.93 38.76 7.09
N ARG A 315 -13.16 38.92 8.19
CA ARG A 315 -12.10 39.91 8.27
C ARG A 315 -10.93 39.59 7.34
N ALA A 316 -10.53 38.32 7.32
CA ALA A 316 -9.47 37.83 6.43
C ALA A 316 -9.83 38.03 4.95
N TYR A 317 -11.10 37.80 4.58
CA TYR A 317 -11.58 38.04 3.23
C TYR A 317 -11.53 39.53 2.84
N LYS A 318 -12.01 40.44 3.72
CA LYS A 318 -12.00 41.89 3.46
C LYS A 318 -10.59 42.47 3.30
N GLU A 319 -9.63 42.02 4.13
CA GLU A 319 -8.23 42.47 4.06
C GLU A 319 -7.51 42.00 2.78
N GLN A 320 -7.93 40.86 2.22
CA GLN A 320 -7.31 40.27 1.04
C GLN A 320 -8.02 40.62 -0.28
N ALA A 321 -9.27 41.03 -0.24
CA ALA A 321 -10.12 41.23 -1.43
C ALA A 321 -9.58 42.26 -2.43
N GLN A 322 -9.03 43.38 -1.96
CA GLN A 322 -8.48 44.40 -2.86
C GLN A 322 -7.22 43.92 -3.60
N SER A 323 -6.30 43.25 -2.88
CA SER A 323 -5.09 42.70 -3.48
C SER A 323 -5.40 41.56 -4.46
N LEU A 324 -6.39 40.72 -4.14
CA LEU A 324 -6.85 39.64 -5.00
C LEU A 324 -7.46 40.18 -6.30
N SER A 325 -8.33 41.17 -6.22
CA SER A 325 -8.99 41.78 -7.39
C SER A 325 -7.97 42.39 -8.36
N ALA A 326 -6.94 43.09 -7.84
CA ALA A 326 -5.88 43.65 -8.67
C ALA A 326 -5.05 42.56 -9.39
N ARG A 327 -4.74 41.44 -8.70
CA ARG A 327 -4.00 40.31 -9.28
C ARG A 327 -4.81 39.54 -10.32
N LEU A 328 -6.09 39.29 -10.05
CA LEU A 328 -6.99 38.66 -11.02
C LEU A 328 -7.17 39.56 -12.27
N GLY A 329 -7.21 40.87 -12.10
CA GLY A 329 -7.19 41.82 -13.23
C GLY A 329 -5.90 41.72 -14.06
N ALA A 330 -4.75 41.65 -13.42
CA ALA A 330 -3.47 41.44 -14.11
C ALA A 330 -3.40 40.09 -14.84
N LEU A 331 -3.87 39.01 -14.22
CA LEU A 331 -3.99 37.69 -14.86
C LEU A 331 -4.89 37.77 -16.10
N ARG A 332 -6.08 38.38 -15.97
CA ARG A 332 -7.02 38.57 -17.08
C ARG A 332 -6.35 39.28 -18.28
N ASP A 333 -5.61 40.37 -18.03
CA ASP A 333 -4.92 41.11 -19.09
C ASP A 333 -3.84 40.31 -19.78
N VAL A 334 -3.17 39.40 -19.08
CA VAL A 334 -2.19 38.46 -19.65
C VAL A 334 -2.89 37.36 -20.45
N GLU A 335 -3.90 36.73 -19.88
CA GLU A 335 -4.63 35.61 -20.51
C GLU A 335 -5.42 36.04 -21.75
N LEU A 336 -5.95 37.26 -21.81
CA LEU A 336 -6.61 37.81 -22.99
C LEU A 336 -5.66 37.92 -24.20
N LYS A 337 -4.38 38.18 -23.95
CA LYS A 337 -3.31 38.29 -24.97
C LYS A 337 -2.70 36.94 -25.35
N ARG A 338 -3.03 35.88 -24.62
CA ARG A 338 -2.46 34.55 -24.81
C ARG A 338 -3.25 33.75 -25.83
N ASP A 339 -2.60 33.25 -26.89
CA ASP A 339 -3.22 32.51 -27.99
C ASP A 339 -2.86 31.02 -27.98
N ASP A 340 -2.03 30.56 -27.05
CA ASP A 340 -1.51 29.19 -26.96
C ASP A 340 -2.32 28.29 -26.01
N ARG A 341 -3.47 28.74 -25.50
CA ARG A 341 -4.36 27.92 -24.69
C ARG A 341 -5.12 26.91 -25.54
N HIS A 342 -5.30 25.72 -25.00
CA HIS A 342 -6.13 24.68 -25.60
C HIS A 342 -7.59 25.17 -25.65
N VAL A 343 -8.20 25.11 -26.85
CA VAL A 343 -9.59 25.51 -27.07
C VAL A 343 -10.45 24.24 -27.17
N PRO A 344 -11.53 24.11 -26.37
CA PRO A 344 -12.42 22.96 -26.47
C PRO A 344 -13.17 22.97 -27.80
N ASP A 345 -13.33 21.80 -28.41
CA ASP A 345 -14.21 21.59 -29.55
C ASP A 345 -15.52 20.93 -29.04
N GLU A 346 -16.57 21.73 -28.94
CA GLU A 346 -17.86 21.28 -28.41
C GLU A 346 -18.71 20.56 -29.47
N SER A 347 -18.29 20.59 -30.74
CA SER A 347 -18.99 19.88 -31.83
C SER A 347 -18.79 18.35 -31.74
N VAL A 348 -17.76 17.90 -31.00
CA VAL A 348 -17.43 16.49 -30.82
C VAL A 348 -18.22 15.90 -29.66
N GLU A 349 -18.92 14.78 -29.89
CA GLU A 349 -19.64 14.09 -28.82
C GLU A 349 -18.70 13.59 -27.72
N PRO A 350 -19.11 13.68 -26.44
CA PRO A 350 -18.31 13.19 -25.31
C PRO A 350 -18.06 11.68 -25.40
N ILE A 351 -16.82 11.24 -25.15
CA ILE A 351 -16.47 9.83 -24.99
C ILE A 351 -16.85 9.32 -23.60
N LEU A 352 -16.74 10.20 -22.59
CA LEU A 352 -17.18 9.94 -21.21
C LEU A 352 -18.11 11.06 -20.77
N SER A 353 -19.28 10.69 -20.22
CA SER A 353 -20.24 11.63 -19.62
C SER A 353 -20.60 11.16 -18.23
N VAL A 354 -20.39 12.02 -17.25
CA VAL A 354 -20.79 11.81 -15.85
C VAL A 354 -22.02 12.64 -15.57
N ARG A 355 -23.08 12.00 -15.06
CA ARG A 355 -24.39 12.63 -14.84
C ARG A 355 -24.91 12.28 -13.47
N ASP A 356 -25.24 13.31 -12.71
CA ASP A 356 -25.85 13.21 -11.38
C ASP A 356 -25.14 12.22 -10.43
N PHE A 357 -23.81 12.16 -10.54
CA PHE A 357 -23.01 11.12 -9.93
C PHE A 357 -22.79 11.38 -8.45
N CYS A 358 -23.13 10.39 -7.61
CA CYS A 358 -22.96 10.45 -6.16
C CYS A 358 -22.21 9.22 -5.65
N ILE A 359 -21.43 9.42 -4.57
CA ILE A 359 -20.76 8.38 -3.80
C ILE A 359 -21.10 8.54 -2.32
N GLN A 360 -21.61 7.48 -1.71
CA GLN A 360 -21.86 7.35 -0.27
C GLN A 360 -21.02 6.21 0.30
N PHE A 361 -20.69 6.30 1.59
CA PHE A 361 -20.02 5.23 2.34
C PHE A 361 -20.90 4.77 3.50
N GLU A 362 -20.99 3.47 3.75
CA GLU A 362 -21.77 2.91 4.86
C GLU A 362 -21.45 3.58 6.22
N HIS A 363 -20.17 3.90 6.46
CA HIS A 363 -19.70 4.48 7.73
C HIS A 363 -19.93 6.00 7.87
N HIS A 364 -20.41 6.69 6.81
CA HIS A 364 -20.81 8.09 6.83
C HIS A 364 -22.33 8.29 6.83
N GLY A 365 -23.13 7.22 6.84
CA GLY A 365 -24.60 7.28 6.80
C GLY A 365 -25.10 7.81 5.46
N ASP A 366 -26.17 8.63 5.48
CA ASP A 366 -26.84 9.14 4.28
C ASP A 366 -26.11 10.34 3.63
N ILE A 367 -24.84 10.58 3.96
CA ILE A 367 -24.08 11.71 3.44
C ILE A 367 -23.37 11.33 2.14
N ASN A 368 -23.66 12.04 1.06
CA ASN A 368 -22.90 11.94 -0.19
C ASN A 368 -21.51 12.57 0.00
N VAL A 369 -20.45 11.78 -0.09
CA VAL A 369 -19.06 12.30 -0.11
C VAL A 369 -18.77 12.97 -1.45
N VAL A 370 -19.23 12.38 -2.56
CA VAL A 370 -19.34 13.00 -3.88
C VAL A 370 -20.82 13.21 -4.16
N ASP A 371 -21.22 14.37 -4.61
CA ASP A 371 -22.61 14.81 -4.57
C ASP A 371 -23.04 15.51 -5.86
N HIS A 372 -23.83 14.83 -6.67
CA HIS A 372 -24.43 15.31 -7.94
C HIS A 372 -23.40 15.89 -8.92
N VAL A 373 -22.28 15.19 -9.11
CA VAL A 373 -21.21 15.63 -10.00
C VAL A 373 -21.58 15.40 -11.46
N ASN A 374 -21.35 16.43 -12.29
CA ASN A 374 -21.62 16.40 -13.72
C ASN A 374 -20.43 16.96 -14.49
N PHE A 375 -19.92 16.23 -15.49
CA PHE A 375 -18.92 16.72 -16.45
C PHE A 375 -18.82 15.80 -17.67
N ASP A 376 -18.23 16.34 -18.74
CA ASP A 376 -17.99 15.65 -20.00
C ASP A 376 -16.50 15.62 -20.33
N VAL A 377 -16.06 14.52 -20.97
CA VAL A 377 -14.71 14.40 -21.54
C VAL A 377 -14.85 14.03 -23.01
N ARG A 378 -14.24 14.83 -23.89
CA ARG A 378 -14.32 14.63 -25.34
C ARG A 378 -13.05 14.00 -25.91
N PRO A 379 -13.12 13.21 -27.00
CA PRO A 379 -11.95 12.64 -27.66
C PRO A 379 -10.90 13.71 -27.97
N GLY A 380 -9.62 13.38 -27.71
CA GLY A 380 -8.49 14.27 -28.00
C GLY A 380 -8.39 15.52 -27.09
N GLN A 381 -9.30 15.71 -26.14
CA GLN A 381 -9.32 16.85 -25.23
C GLN A 381 -8.95 16.46 -23.81
N THR A 382 -8.47 17.44 -23.05
CA THR A 382 -8.20 17.31 -21.61
C THR A 382 -9.24 18.03 -20.79
N MET A 383 -9.88 17.32 -19.87
CA MET A 383 -10.69 17.88 -18.80
C MET A 383 -9.84 17.94 -17.52
N GLY A 384 -9.67 19.13 -16.98
CA GLY A 384 -8.99 19.38 -15.71
C GLY A 384 -9.95 19.25 -14.54
N LEU A 385 -9.64 18.44 -13.54
CA LEU A 385 -10.39 18.30 -12.30
C LEU A 385 -9.60 18.88 -11.14
N VAL A 386 -10.01 20.01 -10.60
CA VAL A 386 -9.25 20.82 -9.64
C VAL A 386 -9.98 20.98 -8.32
N GLY A 387 -9.22 21.06 -7.22
CA GLY A 387 -9.74 21.34 -5.87
C GLY A 387 -8.75 20.97 -4.79
N GLU A 388 -9.00 21.40 -3.55
CA GLU A 388 -8.16 21.06 -2.40
C GLU A 388 -8.12 19.55 -2.14
N SER A 389 -7.10 19.09 -1.38
CA SER A 389 -7.03 17.68 -0.94
C SER A 389 -8.25 17.30 -0.11
N GLY A 390 -8.83 16.12 -0.35
CA GLY A 390 -10.03 15.63 0.34
C GLY A 390 -11.36 16.10 -0.27
N CYS A 391 -11.37 16.86 -1.39
CA CYS A 391 -12.62 17.30 -2.01
C CYS A 391 -13.31 16.24 -2.91
N GLY A 392 -12.83 14.99 -2.97
CA GLY A 392 -13.49 13.89 -3.67
C GLY A 392 -12.95 13.59 -5.09
N LYS A 393 -11.91 14.27 -5.59
CA LYS A 393 -11.38 14.10 -6.96
C LYS A 393 -10.93 12.66 -7.26
N SER A 394 -9.99 12.15 -6.45
CA SER A 394 -9.40 10.81 -6.67
C SER A 394 -10.44 9.70 -6.52
N ILE A 395 -11.37 9.81 -5.56
CA ILE A 395 -12.41 8.81 -5.41
C ILE A 395 -13.39 8.82 -6.59
N THR A 396 -13.68 9.99 -7.16
CA THR A 396 -14.47 10.11 -8.39
C THR A 396 -13.77 9.40 -9.55
N THR A 397 -12.46 9.59 -9.72
CA THR A 397 -11.72 8.93 -10.80
C THR A 397 -11.59 7.42 -10.59
N LEU A 398 -11.41 6.96 -9.34
CA LEU A 398 -11.40 5.54 -9.00
C LEU A 398 -12.76 4.89 -9.26
N ALA A 399 -13.86 5.58 -8.96
CA ALA A 399 -15.22 5.11 -9.25
C ALA A 399 -15.46 5.00 -10.77
N ILE A 400 -15.01 5.98 -11.56
CA ILE A 400 -15.03 5.92 -13.04
C ILE A 400 -14.24 4.72 -13.56
N MET A 401 -13.17 4.32 -12.88
CA MET A 401 -12.38 3.12 -13.18
C MET A 401 -13.02 1.83 -12.65
N GLY A 402 -14.13 1.90 -11.91
CA GLY A 402 -14.74 0.76 -11.22
C GLY A 402 -13.82 0.11 -10.18
N LEU A 403 -12.95 0.90 -9.56
CA LEU A 403 -12.00 0.51 -8.51
C LEU A 403 -12.49 0.96 -7.13
N THR A 404 -13.77 0.77 -6.88
CA THR A 404 -14.45 1.09 -5.62
C THR A 404 -14.43 -0.10 -4.68
N ASP A 405 -14.46 0.17 -3.38
CA ASP A 405 -14.57 -0.85 -2.34
C ASP A 405 -16.03 -1.29 -2.13
N ASP A 406 -16.23 -2.43 -1.44
CA ASP A 406 -17.57 -3.03 -1.25
C ASP A 406 -18.49 -2.21 -0.31
N ASP A 407 -17.96 -1.22 0.41
CA ASP A 407 -18.70 -0.31 1.31
C ASP A 407 -19.11 1.02 0.66
N GLU A 408 -18.84 1.18 -0.64
CA GLU A 408 -19.20 2.34 -1.43
C GLU A 408 -20.50 2.13 -2.19
N HIS A 409 -21.45 3.04 -2.02
CA HIS A 409 -22.70 3.08 -2.78
C HIS A 409 -22.64 4.17 -3.85
N LEU A 410 -22.70 3.73 -5.11
CA LEU A 410 -22.65 4.61 -6.27
C LEU A 410 -24.06 4.81 -6.83
N SER A 411 -24.39 6.05 -7.21
CA SER A 411 -25.64 6.39 -7.90
C SER A 411 -25.42 7.44 -8.98
N GLY A 412 -26.41 7.65 -9.85
CA GLY A 412 -26.28 8.46 -11.05
C GLY A 412 -25.87 7.61 -12.26
N GLU A 413 -25.23 8.23 -13.25
CA GLU A 413 -24.79 7.56 -14.47
C GLU A 413 -23.37 7.97 -14.84
N VAL A 414 -22.57 7.00 -15.28
CA VAL A 414 -21.23 7.20 -15.86
C VAL A 414 -21.21 6.54 -17.23
N LEU A 415 -21.43 7.32 -18.28
CA LEU A 415 -21.60 6.83 -19.64
C LEU A 415 -20.27 6.85 -20.40
N TRP A 416 -19.78 5.68 -20.79
CA TRP A 416 -18.64 5.47 -21.67
C TRP A 416 -19.13 5.06 -23.06
N GLU A 417 -18.93 5.89 -24.07
CA GLU A 417 -19.46 5.67 -25.43
C GLU A 417 -20.96 5.26 -25.39
N GLY A 418 -21.76 5.91 -24.53
CA GLY A 418 -23.17 5.63 -24.31
C GLY A 418 -23.51 4.43 -23.44
N ARG A 419 -22.53 3.69 -22.89
CA ARG A 419 -22.73 2.56 -21.98
C ARG A 419 -22.50 2.98 -20.54
N ASP A 420 -23.42 2.65 -19.66
CA ASP A 420 -23.30 2.95 -18.24
C ASP A 420 -22.28 2.04 -17.54
N LEU A 421 -21.16 2.61 -17.11
CA LEU A 421 -20.07 1.91 -16.44
C LEU A 421 -20.48 1.33 -15.08
N LEU A 422 -21.43 1.98 -14.37
CA LEU A 422 -21.89 1.53 -13.06
C LEU A 422 -22.66 0.21 -13.12
N LYS A 423 -23.24 -0.10 -14.27
CA LYS A 423 -24.00 -1.34 -14.52
C LYS A 423 -23.17 -2.48 -15.11
N MET A 424 -21.87 -2.23 -15.39
CA MET A 424 -21.00 -3.22 -16.00
C MET A 424 -20.64 -4.36 -15.04
N SER A 425 -20.65 -5.58 -15.58
CA SER A 425 -20.13 -6.76 -14.88
C SER A 425 -18.59 -6.74 -14.76
N LYS A 426 -18.05 -7.48 -13.80
CA LYS A 426 -16.58 -7.62 -13.65
C LYS A 426 -15.89 -8.13 -14.92
N LYS A 427 -16.58 -8.88 -15.78
CA LYS A 427 -16.04 -9.40 -17.05
C LYS A 427 -15.93 -8.30 -18.11
N GLU A 428 -16.92 -7.41 -18.19
CA GLU A 428 -16.91 -6.27 -19.11
C GLU A 428 -15.83 -5.27 -18.71
N TRP A 429 -15.72 -4.96 -17.42
CA TRP A 429 -14.64 -4.13 -16.86
C TRP A 429 -13.25 -4.66 -17.21
N PHE A 430 -13.07 -5.98 -17.21
CA PHE A 430 -11.79 -6.60 -17.57
C PHE A 430 -11.40 -6.35 -19.03
N GLY A 431 -12.36 -6.18 -19.92
CA GLY A 431 -12.14 -5.82 -21.32
C GLY A 431 -11.82 -4.33 -21.54
N LEU A 432 -12.34 -3.46 -20.66
CA LEU A 432 -12.24 -2.01 -20.80
C LEU A 432 -10.97 -1.43 -20.14
N ARG A 433 -10.63 -1.92 -18.94
CA ARG A 433 -9.47 -1.44 -18.18
C ARG A 433 -8.15 -1.78 -18.86
N GLY A 434 -7.30 -0.75 -18.98
CA GLY A 434 -5.98 -0.85 -19.62
C GLY A 434 -6.03 -1.07 -21.12
N THR A 435 -7.22 -1.15 -21.73
CA THR A 435 -7.42 -1.21 -23.18
C THR A 435 -7.98 0.12 -23.68
N ASP A 436 -9.18 0.47 -23.26
CA ASP A 436 -9.82 1.72 -23.66
C ASP A 436 -9.59 2.84 -22.64
N ILE A 437 -9.57 2.51 -21.34
CA ILE A 437 -9.34 3.45 -20.25
C ILE A 437 -8.10 3.01 -19.46
N ALA A 438 -7.13 3.91 -19.32
CA ALA A 438 -5.93 3.72 -18.53
C ALA A 438 -5.82 4.77 -17.42
N MET A 439 -5.04 4.48 -16.38
CA MET A 439 -4.83 5.38 -15.25
C MET A 439 -3.34 5.50 -14.91
N VAL A 440 -2.91 6.73 -14.64
CA VAL A 440 -1.63 7.09 -14.04
C VAL A 440 -1.91 7.57 -12.61
N TYR A 441 -1.41 6.83 -11.62
CA TYR A 441 -1.68 7.07 -10.21
C TYR A 441 -0.81 8.18 -9.62
N GLN A 442 -1.21 8.72 -8.48
CA GLN A 442 -0.62 9.86 -7.79
C GLN A 442 0.85 9.64 -7.39
N ASP A 443 1.17 8.51 -6.76
CA ASP A 443 2.54 8.21 -6.31
C ASP A 443 3.21 7.16 -7.20
N ALA A 444 4.23 7.59 -7.93
CA ALA A 444 4.98 6.70 -8.80
C ALA A 444 5.79 5.65 -8.04
N LEU A 445 6.12 5.86 -6.76
CA LEU A 445 6.86 4.88 -5.98
C LEU A 445 5.95 3.74 -5.51
N SER A 446 4.77 4.06 -5.02
CA SER A 446 3.77 3.07 -4.58
C SER A 446 3.09 2.36 -5.74
N SER A 447 3.03 2.98 -6.93
CA SER A 447 2.39 2.41 -8.12
C SER A 447 3.25 1.42 -8.91
N LEU A 448 4.55 1.38 -8.66
CA LEU A 448 5.48 0.39 -9.22
C LEU A 448 5.81 -0.67 -8.16
N ASN A 449 5.78 -1.95 -8.55
CA ASN A 449 6.16 -3.01 -7.62
C ASN A 449 7.65 -2.90 -7.23
N PRO A 450 7.98 -2.57 -5.97
CA PRO A 450 9.35 -2.26 -5.55
C PRO A 450 10.29 -3.46 -5.64
N SER A 451 9.77 -4.68 -5.61
CA SER A 451 10.54 -5.93 -5.64
C SER A 451 10.76 -6.50 -7.05
N MET A 452 10.31 -5.78 -8.11
CA MET A 452 10.41 -6.23 -9.49
C MET A 452 11.18 -5.24 -10.35
N LEU A 453 12.02 -5.75 -11.27
CA LEU A 453 12.65 -4.95 -12.33
C LEU A 453 11.58 -4.32 -13.23
N ILE A 454 11.85 -3.13 -13.76
CA ILE A 454 10.97 -2.46 -14.72
C ILE A 454 10.72 -3.35 -15.95
N SER A 455 11.74 -4.06 -16.45
CA SER A 455 11.58 -5.03 -17.54
C SER A 455 10.54 -6.11 -17.26
N ALA A 456 10.50 -6.63 -16.04
CA ALA A 456 9.54 -7.66 -15.64
C ALA A 456 8.11 -7.11 -15.58
N GLN A 457 7.94 -5.87 -15.10
CA GLN A 457 6.64 -5.20 -15.03
C GLN A 457 6.13 -4.84 -16.44
N MET A 458 6.95 -4.20 -17.29
CA MET A 458 6.62 -3.87 -18.68
C MET A 458 6.27 -5.10 -19.51
N LYS A 459 7.06 -6.19 -19.39
CA LYS A 459 6.80 -7.45 -20.11
C LYS A 459 5.44 -8.06 -19.78
N GLN A 460 4.93 -7.84 -18.59
CA GLN A 460 3.60 -8.34 -18.20
C GLN A 460 2.48 -7.61 -18.94
N LEU A 461 2.63 -6.30 -19.11
CA LEU A 461 1.68 -5.44 -19.82
C LEU A 461 1.70 -5.74 -21.33
N THR A 462 2.89 -5.73 -21.94
CA THR A 462 3.06 -5.97 -23.39
C THR A 462 2.57 -7.36 -23.80
N LYS A 463 2.75 -8.41 -22.97
CA LYS A 463 2.22 -9.76 -23.24
C LYS A 463 0.69 -9.87 -23.20
N ARG A 464 -0.01 -8.91 -22.61
CA ARG A 464 -1.47 -8.90 -22.51
C ARG A 464 -2.16 -8.17 -23.66
N GLY A 465 -1.48 -7.95 -24.75
CA GLY A 465 -2.03 -7.27 -25.94
C GLY A 465 -1.48 -5.86 -26.13
N GLY A 466 -0.24 -5.59 -25.68
CA GLY A 466 0.44 -4.33 -25.98
C GLY A 466 0.68 -4.17 -27.49
N THR A 467 0.45 -2.96 -27.98
CA THR A 467 0.64 -2.58 -29.39
C THR A 467 2.09 -2.22 -29.69
N ARG A 468 2.88 -1.86 -28.63
CA ARG A 468 4.28 -1.45 -28.71
C ARG A 468 5.16 -2.31 -27.81
N THR A 469 6.45 -2.36 -28.12
CA THR A 469 7.46 -2.99 -27.27
C THR A 469 7.74 -2.14 -26.03
N ALA A 470 8.37 -2.73 -25.00
CA ALA A 470 8.76 -1.99 -23.81
C ALA A 470 9.81 -0.92 -24.13
N GLU A 471 10.70 -1.21 -25.08
CA GLU A 471 11.74 -0.31 -25.56
C GLU A 471 11.10 0.91 -26.26
N GLU A 472 10.18 0.70 -27.20
CA GLU A 472 9.47 1.77 -27.91
C GLU A 472 8.67 2.67 -26.95
N LEU A 473 8.04 2.09 -25.94
CA LEU A 473 7.30 2.85 -24.92
C LEU A 473 8.21 3.72 -24.07
N LEU A 474 9.39 3.23 -23.69
CA LEU A 474 10.35 4.00 -22.91
C LEU A 474 11.00 5.11 -23.74
N GLU A 475 11.30 4.87 -25.03
CA GLU A 475 11.75 5.90 -25.96
C GLU A 475 10.70 6.98 -26.14
N LEU A 476 9.42 6.60 -26.24
CA LEU A 476 8.29 7.52 -26.40
C LEU A 476 8.20 8.54 -25.24
N VAL A 477 8.56 8.12 -24.02
CA VAL A 477 8.58 9.00 -22.83
C VAL A 477 9.97 9.62 -22.55
N GLY A 478 10.93 9.44 -23.47
CA GLY A 478 12.27 10.04 -23.39
C GLY A 478 13.16 9.42 -22.32
N LEU A 479 13.07 8.10 -22.11
CA LEU A 479 13.94 7.33 -21.22
C LEU A 479 14.84 6.40 -22.03
N ASP A 480 16.07 6.18 -21.54
CA ASP A 480 16.97 5.15 -22.07
C ASP A 480 16.39 3.75 -21.76
N PRO A 481 15.97 2.97 -22.79
CA PRO A 481 15.32 1.69 -22.55
C PRO A 481 16.24 0.69 -21.84
N LYS A 482 17.50 0.59 -22.24
CA LYS A 482 18.43 -0.41 -21.72
C LYS A 482 18.65 -0.21 -20.22
N ARG A 483 18.99 0.99 -19.82
CA ARG A 483 19.23 1.35 -18.41
C ARG A 483 17.95 1.20 -17.58
N THR A 484 16.82 1.69 -18.09
CA THR A 484 15.55 1.70 -17.35
C THR A 484 15.02 0.28 -17.15
N LEU A 485 15.07 -0.59 -18.16
CA LEU A 485 14.58 -1.96 -18.07
C LEU A 485 15.38 -2.83 -17.08
N GLU A 486 16.67 -2.54 -16.88
CA GLU A 486 17.55 -3.24 -15.94
C GLU A 486 17.47 -2.67 -14.51
N SER A 487 16.70 -1.60 -14.28
CA SER A 487 16.58 -0.93 -12.97
C SER A 487 15.38 -1.43 -12.18
N TYR A 488 15.49 -1.35 -10.84
CA TYR A 488 14.35 -1.39 -9.92
C TYR A 488 13.73 0.00 -9.75
N PRO A 489 12.45 0.10 -9.33
CA PRO A 489 11.80 1.40 -9.12
C PRO A 489 12.56 2.36 -8.21
N HIS A 490 13.18 1.85 -7.14
CA HIS A 490 13.93 2.66 -6.17
C HIS A 490 15.29 3.20 -6.70
N GLU A 491 15.78 2.66 -7.81
CA GLU A 491 17.01 3.12 -8.49
C GLU A 491 16.76 4.27 -9.47
N LEU A 492 15.48 4.56 -9.77
CA LEU A 492 15.05 5.63 -10.68
C LEU A 492 14.73 6.90 -9.89
N SER A 493 14.98 8.07 -10.50
CA SER A 493 14.50 9.35 -9.95
C SER A 493 12.97 9.46 -10.00
N GLY A 494 12.36 10.37 -9.21
CA GLY A 494 10.91 10.58 -9.20
C GLY A 494 10.34 10.82 -10.60
N GLY A 495 10.96 11.70 -11.38
CA GLY A 495 10.53 11.98 -12.75
C GLY A 495 10.72 10.81 -13.72
N GLN A 496 11.75 9.98 -13.53
CA GLN A 496 11.92 8.75 -14.33
C GLN A 496 10.84 7.73 -14.00
N ARG A 497 10.52 7.51 -12.71
CA ARG A 497 9.42 6.64 -12.28
C ARG A 497 8.08 7.09 -12.87
N GLN A 498 7.80 8.40 -12.82
CA GLN A 498 6.58 8.96 -13.40
C GLN A 498 6.48 8.71 -14.90
N ARG A 499 7.56 8.91 -15.65
CA ARG A 499 7.62 8.61 -17.09
C ARG A 499 7.43 7.12 -17.37
N VAL A 500 7.96 6.21 -16.52
CA VAL A 500 7.70 4.77 -16.63
C VAL A 500 6.22 4.46 -16.45
N LEU A 501 5.54 5.06 -15.47
CA LEU A 501 4.09 4.87 -15.27
C LEU A 501 3.28 5.36 -16.47
N ILE A 502 3.62 6.52 -17.03
CA ILE A 502 3.00 7.04 -18.25
C ILE A 502 3.20 6.05 -19.41
N ALA A 503 4.43 5.53 -19.60
CA ALA A 503 4.71 4.52 -20.60
C ALA A 503 3.88 3.24 -20.42
N MET A 504 3.72 2.79 -19.17
CA MET A 504 2.92 1.62 -18.84
C MET A 504 1.43 1.84 -19.12
N ALA A 505 0.88 3.01 -18.81
CA ALA A 505 -0.50 3.37 -19.12
C ALA A 505 -0.78 3.37 -20.63
N LEU A 506 0.19 3.75 -21.46
CA LEU A 506 0.05 3.84 -22.93
C LEU A 506 0.32 2.52 -23.66
N THR A 507 0.48 1.40 -22.96
CA THR A 507 0.87 0.10 -23.56
C THR A 507 -0.10 -0.41 -24.63
N ARG A 508 -1.40 -0.06 -24.53
CA ARG A 508 -2.47 -0.56 -25.40
C ARG A 508 -3.21 0.52 -26.18
N ASP A 509 -2.61 1.70 -26.33
CA ASP A 509 -3.20 2.85 -27.01
C ASP A 509 -4.62 3.20 -26.47
N PRO A 510 -4.75 3.55 -25.19
CA PRO A 510 -6.05 3.84 -24.58
C PRO A 510 -6.69 5.07 -25.22
N LYS A 511 -8.03 5.07 -25.30
CA LYS A 511 -8.82 6.23 -25.75
C LYS A 511 -8.92 7.31 -24.67
N LEU A 512 -8.87 6.92 -23.38
CA LEU A 512 -8.90 7.83 -22.24
C LEU A 512 -7.77 7.49 -21.27
N VAL A 513 -7.01 8.50 -20.85
CA VAL A 513 -6.00 8.42 -19.80
C VAL A 513 -6.43 9.29 -18.62
N ILE A 514 -6.58 8.69 -17.45
CA ILE A 514 -6.84 9.41 -16.19
C ILE A 514 -5.50 9.61 -15.49
N CYS A 515 -5.10 10.86 -15.28
CA CYS A 515 -3.87 11.23 -14.58
C CYS A 515 -4.27 11.80 -13.20
N ASP A 516 -4.14 10.99 -12.14
CA ASP A 516 -4.44 11.43 -10.79
C ASP A 516 -3.19 11.99 -10.12
N GLU A 517 -3.14 13.31 -9.98
CA GLU A 517 -2.01 14.09 -9.43
C GLU A 517 -0.62 13.66 -9.94
N PRO A 518 -0.39 13.57 -11.25
CA PRO A 518 0.79 12.93 -11.83
C PRO A 518 2.09 13.69 -11.60
N THR A 519 2.06 14.85 -10.96
CA THR A 519 3.21 15.71 -10.68
C THR A 519 3.45 15.94 -9.19
N THR A 520 2.65 15.35 -8.31
CA THR A 520 2.83 15.42 -6.86
C THR A 520 4.17 14.79 -6.45
N ALA A 521 4.87 15.39 -5.51
CA ALA A 521 6.20 14.98 -5.05
C ALA A 521 7.35 15.13 -6.09
N LEU A 522 7.15 15.89 -7.18
CA LEU A 522 8.19 16.25 -8.13
C LEU A 522 8.62 17.72 -7.93
N ASP A 523 9.88 18.02 -8.21
CA ASP A 523 10.35 19.41 -8.25
C ASP A 523 9.75 20.16 -9.46
N VAL A 524 9.69 21.51 -9.37
CA VAL A 524 9.02 22.37 -10.36
C VAL A 524 9.55 22.16 -11.77
N THR A 525 10.85 21.89 -11.93
CA THR A 525 11.46 21.67 -13.24
C THR A 525 11.00 20.37 -13.87
N VAL A 526 10.96 19.29 -13.07
CA VAL A 526 10.48 17.98 -13.50
C VAL A 526 8.98 17.99 -13.75
N GLN A 527 8.18 18.72 -12.94
CA GLN A 527 6.75 18.93 -13.17
C GLN A 527 6.51 19.49 -14.58
N LYS A 528 7.19 20.59 -14.94
CA LYS A 528 7.07 21.20 -16.30
C LYS A 528 7.43 20.22 -17.41
N GLN A 529 8.44 19.37 -17.21
CA GLN A 529 8.84 18.36 -18.18
C GLN A 529 7.79 17.26 -18.35
N VAL A 530 7.13 16.82 -17.26
CA VAL A 530 6.06 15.82 -17.31
C VAL A 530 4.81 16.41 -17.97
N ILE A 531 4.44 17.66 -17.66
CA ILE A 531 3.34 18.36 -18.31
C ILE A 531 3.56 18.47 -19.82
N LYS A 532 4.74 18.94 -20.24
CA LYS A 532 5.10 19.01 -21.66
C LYS A 532 5.02 17.63 -22.32
N LEU A 533 5.55 16.60 -21.66
CA LEU A 533 5.50 15.22 -22.18
C LEU A 533 4.05 14.76 -22.39
N LEU A 534 3.15 15.01 -21.44
CA LEU A 534 1.73 14.63 -21.56
C LEU A 534 1.05 15.35 -22.73
N ASN A 535 1.29 16.66 -22.91
CA ASN A 535 0.78 17.42 -24.04
C ASN A 535 1.31 16.88 -25.38
N ASP A 536 2.63 16.62 -25.48
CA ASP A 536 3.26 16.07 -26.69
C ASP A 536 2.69 14.67 -27.02
N LEU A 537 2.48 13.83 -26.00
CA LEU A 537 1.89 12.50 -26.16
C LEU A 537 0.42 12.56 -26.58
N GLN A 538 -0.37 13.45 -25.99
CA GLN A 538 -1.78 13.65 -26.35
C GLN A 538 -1.90 14.14 -27.80
N ALA A 539 -1.13 15.15 -28.20
CA ALA A 539 -1.11 15.63 -29.57
C ALA A 539 -0.70 14.55 -30.58
N LYS A 540 0.23 13.64 -30.20
CA LYS A 540 0.72 12.57 -31.07
C LYS A 540 -0.21 11.37 -31.15
N LEU A 541 -0.87 11.00 -30.06
CA LEU A 541 -1.64 9.76 -29.93
C LEU A 541 -3.15 9.97 -29.94
N GLY A 542 -3.64 11.19 -29.70
CA GLY A 542 -5.05 11.56 -29.82
C GLY A 542 -5.96 11.08 -28.69
N PHE A 543 -5.44 10.61 -27.56
CA PHE A 543 -6.28 10.17 -26.43
C PHE A 543 -6.94 11.34 -25.70
N ALA A 544 -8.11 11.09 -25.14
CA ALA A 544 -8.75 11.99 -24.18
C ALA A 544 -8.05 11.90 -22.81
N MET A 545 -8.03 12.99 -22.04
CA MET A 545 -7.37 12.99 -20.72
C MET A 545 -8.26 13.61 -19.63
N ILE A 546 -8.33 12.96 -18.46
CA ILE A 546 -8.76 13.60 -17.21
C ILE A 546 -7.48 13.88 -16.41
N PHE A 547 -7.23 15.17 -16.18
CA PHE A 547 -6.05 15.61 -15.42
C PHE A 547 -6.48 16.15 -14.05
N VAL A 548 -6.19 15.39 -13.00
CA VAL A 548 -6.53 15.73 -11.61
C VAL A 548 -5.34 16.40 -10.95
N SER A 549 -5.56 17.55 -10.32
CA SER A 549 -4.55 18.23 -9.51
C SER A 549 -5.22 19.16 -8.48
N HIS A 550 -4.47 19.52 -7.46
CA HIS A 550 -4.82 20.63 -6.56
C HIS A 550 -4.22 21.98 -7.04
N ASP A 551 -3.38 21.96 -8.06
CA ASP A 551 -2.74 23.17 -8.63
C ASP A 551 -3.45 23.60 -9.91
N LEU A 552 -4.26 24.65 -9.81
CA LEU A 552 -5.03 25.20 -10.91
C LEU A 552 -4.14 25.74 -12.04
N ALA A 553 -2.93 26.25 -11.73
CA ALA A 553 -2.02 26.77 -12.76
C ALA A 553 -1.46 25.62 -13.61
N LEU A 554 -1.07 24.52 -12.99
CA LEU A 554 -0.61 23.33 -13.73
C LEU A 554 -1.70 22.77 -14.63
N VAL A 555 -2.95 22.70 -14.12
CA VAL A 555 -4.09 22.22 -14.90
C VAL A 555 -4.36 23.12 -16.10
N ALA A 556 -4.25 24.42 -15.90
CA ALA A 556 -4.46 25.39 -16.96
C ALA A 556 -3.46 25.26 -18.14
N GLU A 557 -2.29 24.65 -17.94
CA GLU A 557 -1.31 24.38 -19.01
C GLU A 557 -1.65 23.16 -19.90
N VAL A 558 -2.59 22.30 -19.45
CA VAL A 558 -2.94 21.06 -20.17
C VAL A 558 -4.43 20.97 -20.52
N ALA A 559 -5.30 21.63 -19.76
CA ALA A 559 -6.73 21.45 -19.85
C ALA A 559 -7.38 22.35 -20.93
N HIS A 560 -8.32 21.77 -21.66
CA HIS A 560 -9.25 22.49 -22.55
C HIS A 560 -10.41 23.08 -21.72
N ASN A 561 -10.97 22.25 -20.82
CA ASN A 561 -12.02 22.61 -19.86
C ASN A 561 -11.54 22.31 -18.45
N ILE A 562 -11.94 23.13 -17.48
CA ILE A 562 -11.64 22.94 -16.06
C ILE A 562 -12.94 22.80 -15.28
N THR A 563 -13.00 21.75 -14.45
CA THR A 563 -14.06 21.50 -13.47
C THR A 563 -13.48 21.68 -12.08
N VAL A 564 -13.98 22.64 -11.31
CA VAL A 564 -13.54 22.93 -9.95
C VAL A 564 -14.46 22.23 -8.96
N MET A 565 -13.87 21.38 -8.11
CA MET A 565 -14.57 20.64 -7.05
C MET A 565 -14.25 21.19 -5.67
N TYR A 566 -15.28 21.27 -4.83
CA TYR A 566 -15.17 21.57 -3.41
C TYR A 566 -16.07 20.65 -2.59
N ALA A 567 -15.52 19.99 -1.57
CA ALA A 567 -16.27 19.14 -0.64
C ALA A 567 -17.25 18.17 -1.34
N GLY A 568 -16.83 17.55 -2.44
CA GLY A 568 -17.62 16.59 -3.22
C GLY A 568 -18.58 17.17 -4.24
N GLN A 569 -18.67 18.48 -4.37
CA GLN A 569 -19.56 19.15 -5.33
C GLN A 569 -18.76 19.86 -6.42
N VAL A 570 -19.30 19.92 -7.64
CA VAL A 570 -18.79 20.83 -8.69
C VAL A 570 -19.33 22.22 -8.40
N ILE A 571 -18.41 23.18 -8.27
CA ILE A 571 -18.78 24.56 -7.94
C ILE A 571 -18.59 25.53 -9.11
N GLU A 572 -17.68 25.22 -10.03
CA GLU A 572 -17.48 26.02 -11.24
C GLU A 572 -16.91 25.13 -12.36
N GLN A 573 -17.36 25.35 -13.60
CA GLN A 573 -16.91 24.62 -14.78
C GLN A 573 -16.93 25.56 -15.99
N ALA A 574 -15.78 25.64 -16.70
CA ALA A 574 -15.69 26.48 -17.88
C ALA A 574 -14.53 26.04 -18.80
N PRO A 575 -14.52 26.51 -20.07
CA PRO A 575 -13.31 26.55 -20.88
C PRO A 575 -12.16 27.22 -20.12
N THR A 576 -10.96 26.69 -20.25
CA THR A 576 -9.78 27.15 -19.44
C THR A 576 -9.58 28.66 -19.53
N LYS A 577 -9.63 29.22 -20.73
CA LYS A 577 -9.46 30.67 -20.94
C LYS A 577 -10.53 31.48 -20.23
N GLU A 578 -11.80 31.04 -20.28
CA GLU A 578 -12.92 31.73 -19.61
C GLU A 578 -12.76 31.68 -18.08
N LEU A 579 -12.47 30.54 -17.53
CA LEU A 579 -12.29 30.37 -16.09
C LEU A 579 -11.14 31.24 -15.54
N LEU A 580 -10.05 31.38 -16.28
CA LEU A 580 -8.90 32.21 -15.88
C LEU A 580 -9.18 33.71 -16.04
N THR A 581 -9.96 34.10 -17.04
CA THR A 581 -10.27 35.53 -17.30
C THR A 581 -11.45 36.04 -16.48
N ASN A 582 -12.39 35.18 -16.11
CA ASN A 582 -13.61 35.56 -15.40
C ASN A 582 -14.01 34.51 -14.35
N PRO A 583 -13.19 34.21 -13.34
CA PRO A 583 -13.57 33.29 -12.27
C PRO A 583 -14.70 33.87 -11.42
N ILE A 584 -15.80 33.14 -11.27
CA ILE A 584 -17.02 33.63 -10.63
C ILE A 584 -17.07 33.24 -9.16
N HIS A 585 -16.88 31.92 -8.85
CA HIS A 585 -17.03 31.41 -7.51
C HIS A 585 -15.87 31.88 -6.59
N GLU A 586 -16.18 32.26 -5.36
CA GLU A 586 -15.18 32.76 -4.39
C GLU A 586 -14.03 31.76 -4.17
N TYR A 587 -14.33 30.49 -4.14
CA TYR A 587 -13.32 29.45 -3.99
C TYR A 587 -12.34 29.39 -5.18
N THR A 588 -12.84 29.45 -6.41
CA THR A 588 -12.02 29.49 -7.64
C THR A 588 -11.12 30.71 -7.66
N ARG A 589 -11.66 31.86 -7.27
CA ARG A 589 -10.89 33.12 -7.13
C ARG A 589 -9.80 32.98 -6.07
N GLY A 590 -10.10 32.32 -4.95
CA GLY A 590 -9.16 32.05 -3.88
C GLY A 590 -8.02 31.11 -4.32
N LEU A 591 -8.34 30.04 -5.06
CA LEU A 591 -7.33 29.12 -5.63
C LEU A 591 -6.40 29.85 -6.60
N LEU A 592 -6.93 30.65 -7.52
CA LEU A 592 -6.11 31.48 -8.42
C LEU A 592 -5.25 32.48 -7.66
N GLY A 593 -5.79 33.10 -6.62
CA GLY A 593 -5.07 34.04 -5.78
C GLY A 593 -3.86 33.44 -5.06
N SER A 594 -3.94 32.17 -4.66
CA SER A 594 -2.82 31.47 -4.01
C SER A 594 -1.63 31.26 -4.96
N VAL A 595 -1.90 30.85 -6.20
CA VAL A 595 -0.89 30.66 -7.25
C VAL A 595 -0.21 31.99 -7.60
N LEU A 596 -0.98 33.01 -7.89
CA LEU A 596 -0.45 34.34 -8.24
C LEU A 596 0.38 34.98 -7.14
N SER A 597 0.13 34.64 -5.87
CA SER A 597 0.91 35.12 -4.74
C SER A 597 2.31 34.51 -4.69
N ILE A 598 2.46 33.25 -5.09
CA ILE A 598 3.75 32.56 -5.17
C ILE A 598 4.59 33.16 -6.30
N GLU A 599 4.02 33.36 -7.48
CA GLU A 599 4.72 33.88 -8.64
C GLU A 599 5.17 35.35 -8.47
N SER A 600 4.36 36.16 -7.81
CA SER A 600 4.70 37.57 -7.57
C SER A 600 5.71 37.82 -6.46
N GLY A 601 6.12 36.78 -5.71
CA GLY A 601 7.08 36.91 -4.59
C GLY A 601 6.55 37.80 -3.46
N SER A 602 5.24 37.99 -3.34
CA SER A 602 4.63 38.83 -2.31
C SER A 602 4.80 38.21 -0.93
N GLY A 603 5.18 39.03 0.06
CA GLY A 603 5.46 38.57 1.43
C GLY A 603 4.28 37.96 2.19
N ARG A 604 3.06 38.00 1.63
CA ARG A 604 1.87 37.34 2.21
C ARG A 604 1.13 36.56 1.14
N LEU A 605 1.05 35.25 1.32
CA LEU A 605 0.30 34.37 0.42
C LEU A 605 -1.21 34.58 0.60
N HIS A 606 -1.95 34.62 -0.52
CA HIS A 606 -3.40 34.53 -0.46
C HIS A 606 -3.80 33.08 -0.21
N GLN A 607 -4.67 32.83 0.75
CA GLN A 607 -5.21 31.51 1.04
C GLN A 607 -6.72 31.58 1.23
N VAL A 608 -7.44 30.56 0.76
CA VAL A 608 -8.85 30.39 1.11
C VAL A 608 -8.95 30.11 2.61
N PRO A 609 -9.71 30.91 3.38
CA PRO A 609 -9.78 30.76 4.84
C PRO A 609 -10.31 29.39 5.26
N GLY A 610 -9.79 28.81 6.35
CA GLY A 610 -10.24 27.55 6.92
C GLY A 610 -9.79 26.33 6.12
N ALA A 611 -10.32 25.16 6.47
CA ALA A 611 -10.07 23.86 5.82
C ALA A 611 -11.36 23.28 5.25
N VAL A 612 -11.25 22.33 4.31
CA VAL A 612 -12.39 21.56 3.81
C VAL A 612 -13.00 20.78 4.98
N PRO A 613 -14.30 20.92 5.26
CA PRO A 613 -14.93 20.19 6.35
C PRO A 613 -14.89 18.68 6.13
N SER A 614 -14.91 17.91 7.21
CA SER A 614 -15.08 16.46 7.14
C SER A 614 -16.48 16.13 6.59
N PRO A 615 -16.68 15.00 5.90
CA PRO A 615 -18.02 14.62 5.41
C PRO A 615 -19.12 14.63 6.48
N ARG A 616 -18.77 14.31 7.74
CA ARG A 616 -19.73 14.37 8.87
C ARG A 616 -20.15 15.78 9.25
N ASP A 617 -19.36 16.77 8.89
CA ASP A 617 -19.56 18.18 9.23
C ASP A 617 -20.08 18.99 8.04
N PHE A 618 -20.45 18.35 6.91
CA PHE A 618 -20.99 19.03 5.74
C PHE A 618 -22.31 19.71 6.07
N PRO A 619 -22.47 21.02 5.74
CA PRO A 619 -23.76 21.67 5.76
C PRO A 619 -24.76 20.94 4.85
N LYS A 620 -26.05 21.01 5.19
CA LYS A 620 -27.13 20.44 4.36
C LYS A 620 -27.32 21.20 3.04
N GLY A 621 -26.94 22.48 3.01
CA GLY A 621 -27.00 23.35 1.86
C GLY A 621 -25.65 23.52 1.15
N ASP A 622 -25.21 24.78 1.05
CA ASP A 622 -23.94 25.13 0.43
C ASP A 622 -22.75 24.70 1.32
N ARG A 623 -21.99 23.76 0.83
CA ARG A 623 -20.81 23.21 1.55
C ARG A 623 -19.67 24.22 1.68
N PHE A 624 -19.63 25.24 0.80
CA PHE A 624 -18.63 26.31 0.87
C PHE A 624 -19.05 27.43 1.83
N ALA A 625 -20.34 27.55 2.17
CA ALA A 625 -20.86 28.63 3.01
C ALA A 625 -20.01 28.93 4.26
N PRO A 626 -19.54 27.95 5.06
CA PRO A 626 -18.71 28.22 6.26
C PRO A 626 -17.40 28.94 5.98
N ARG A 627 -16.90 28.86 4.74
CA ARG A 627 -15.63 29.47 4.29
C ARG A 627 -15.83 30.67 3.36
N SER A 628 -17.09 31.02 3.04
CA SER A 628 -17.42 32.14 2.18
C SER A 628 -17.31 33.49 2.89
N SER A 629 -17.38 34.57 2.14
CA SER A 629 -17.51 35.93 2.69
C SER A 629 -18.75 36.13 3.55
N HIS A 630 -19.73 35.21 3.45
CA HIS A 630 -21.01 35.24 4.18
C HIS A 630 -21.30 33.88 4.87
N PRO A 631 -20.54 33.48 5.90
CA PRO A 631 -20.49 32.11 6.40
C PRO A 631 -21.77 31.58 7.08
N ARG A 632 -22.79 32.44 7.25
CA ARG A 632 -24.10 32.08 7.82
C ARG A 632 -25.21 31.95 6.80
N ILE A 633 -24.94 32.29 5.53
CA ILE A 633 -25.93 32.29 4.45
C ILE A 633 -25.76 31.00 3.64
N GLY A 634 -26.84 30.29 3.38
CA GLY A 634 -26.85 29.10 2.53
C GLY A 634 -26.56 27.77 3.25
N LEU A 635 -26.39 27.75 4.59
CA LEU A 635 -26.07 26.52 5.34
C LEU A 635 -27.12 25.40 5.17
N ASP A 636 -28.40 25.80 4.98
CA ASP A 636 -29.53 24.87 4.80
C ASP A 636 -30.13 24.95 3.38
N THR A 637 -29.56 25.78 2.51
CA THR A 637 -30.08 25.98 1.14
C THR A 637 -29.06 25.48 0.14
N ARG A 638 -29.44 24.50 -0.68
CA ARG A 638 -28.60 23.97 -1.73
C ARG A 638 -28.38 24.98 -2.84
N PRO A 639 -27.15 25.26 -3.28
CA PRO A 639 -26.89 26.13 -4.40
C PRO A 639 -27.40 25.51 -5.70
N VAL A 640 -27.69 26.35 -6.68
CA VAL A 640 -28.09 25.96 -8.03
C VAL A 640 -26.93 26.19 -8.99
N PHE A 641 -26.80 25.30 -9.97
CA PHE A 641 -25.79 25.43 -11.02
C PHE A 641 -26.34 26.31 -12.13
N LYS A 642 -25.74 27.48 -12.34
CA LYS A 642 -26.17 28.49 -13.31
C LYS A 642 -25.18 28.57 -14.47
N ARG A 643 -25.66 28.99 -15.63
CA ARG A 643 -24.85 29.23 -16.83
C ARG A 643 -24.69 30.70 -17.10
N VAL A 644 -23.51 31.15 -17.44
CA VAL A 644 -23.26 32.51 -17.94
C VAL A 644 -23.86 32.63 -19.34
N PRO A 645 -24.74 33.62 -19.59
CA PRO A 645 -25.40 33.75 -20.88
C PRO A 645 -24.43 33.83 -22.05
N GLY A 646 -24.66 33.01 -23.08
CA GLY A 646 -23.84 32.99 -24.30
C GLY A 646 -22.48 32.29 -24.18
N THR A 647 -22.20 31.63 -23.08
CA THR A 647 -20.93 30.90 -22.85
C THR A 647 -21.17 29.49 -22.36
N GLU A 648 -20.12 28.66 -22.27
CA GLU A 648 -20.11 27.33 -21.62
C GLU A 648 -19.54 27.41 -20.20
N HIS A 649 -19.69 28.55 -19.54
CA HIS A 649 -19.25 28.78 -18.18
C HIS A 649 -20.41 28.55 -17.21
N PHE A 650 -20.25 27.57 -16.34
CA PHE A 650 -21.23 27.18 -15.31
C PHE A 650 -20.64 27.43 -13.92
N TYR A 651 -21.46 27.90 -13.00
CA TYR A 651 -21.07 28.18 -11.62
C TYR A 651 -22.18 27.87 -10.63
N SER A 652 -21.80 27.50 -9.43
CA SER A 652 -22.68 27.24 -8.31
C SER A 652 -22.98 28.55 -7.57
N GLU A 653 -24.24 28.86 -7.37
CA GLU A 653 -24.68 30.05 -6.62
C GLU A 653 -25.99 29.76 -5.88
N LEU A 654 -26.23 30.41 -4.73
CA LEU A 654 -27.50 30.30 -4.03
C LEU A 654 -28.66 30.79 -4.90
N PRO A 655 -29.89 30.28 -4.71
CA PRO A 655 -31.07 30.79 -5.41
C PRO A 655 -31.23 32.30 -5.24
N ASP A 656 -31.66 33.01 -6.30
CA ASP A 656 -31.76 34.47 -6.31
C ASP A 656 -32.65 35.03 -5.18
N GLU A 657 -33.71 34.30 -4.81
CA GLU A 657 -34.59 34.65 -3.71
C GLU A 657 -33.84 34.70 -2.36
N VAL A 658 -32.94 33.71 -2.14
CA VAL A 658 -32.14 33.63 -0.91
C VAL A 658 -31.09 34.74 -0.88
N LEU A 659 -30.44 35.02 -2.01
CA LEU A 659 -29.46 36.11 -2.13
C LEU A 659 -30.13 37.45 -1.83
N LYS A 660 -31.23 37.75 -2.50
CA LYS A 660 -31.98 39.01 -2.34
C LYS A 660 -32.53 39.18 -0.92
N ALA A 661 -33.05 38.12 -0.31
CA ALA A 661 -33.53 38.12 1.07
C ALA A 661 -32.42 38.48 2.09
N ASN A 662 -31.17 38.20 1.75
CA ASN A 662 -29.99 38.52 2.59
C ASN A 662 -29.24 39.79 2.13
N GLY A 663 -29.81 40.58 1.21
CA GLY A 663 -29.22 41.82 0.72
C GLY A 663 -28.00 41.60 -0.22
N LEU A 664 -27.90 40.43 -0.83
CA LEU A 664 -26.86 40.09 -1.80
C LEU A 664 -27.41 40.18 -3.22
N THR A 665 -26.59 40.63 -4.16
CA THR A 665 -26.96 40.74 -5.58
C THR A 665 -26.55 39.47 -6.30
N PRO A 666 -27.45 38.79 -7.03
CA PRO A 666 -27.09 37.67 -7.89
C PRO A 666 -26.03 38.06 -8.91
N HIS A 667 -25.08 37.16 -9.20
CA HIS A 667 -23.99 37.47 -10.14
C HIS A 667 -24.48 37.83 -11.54
N ALA A 668 -25.57 37.23 -12.00
CA ALA A 668 -26.20 37.53 -13.28
C ALA A 668 -26.73 38.98 -13.39
N GLU A 669 -26.96 39.68 -12.28
CA GLU A 669 -27.38 41.09 -12.26
C GLU A 669 -26.19 42.08 -12.21
N VAL A 670 -24.96 41.56 -11.97
CA VAL A 670 -23.73 42.36 -11.90
C VAL A 670 -22.97 42.35 -13.24
N MET A 671 -23.23 41.34 -14.10
CA MET A 671 -22.70 41.27 -15.46
C MET A 671 -23.46 42.24 -16.40
#